data_e9d10f0b95f545bcfca68bac54f5d037
#
_entry.id   e9d10f0b95f545bcfca68bac54f5d037
#
_cell.length_a   1.000
_cell.length_b   1.000
_cell.length_c   1.000
_cell.angle_alpha   90.00
_cell.angle_beta   90.00
_cell.angle_gamma   90.00
#
_symmetry.space_group_name_H-M   'P 1'
#
loop_
_entity.id
_entity.type
_entity.pdbx_description
1 polymer ?
#
loop_
_entity_poly.entity_id
_entity_poly.type
_entity_poly.pdbx_seq_one_letter_code
_entity_poly.pdbx_strand_id
1 'polypeptide(L)'
;MNNLFETPIEYLKGVGPARGELLRKELGIHKYGDLINLYPNRYIDRTRYYRINELMNSGAEVQVVGKVIHLKTVGEKRTRLVATFNDGTGEMELVWFQGQKWIRENIKLNAPYVIFGKASAFNGVFNMAHPEMEPLAEHEASLRSAMQPIYPSTEKLTQRGITNKVVNKIMQQLFTETQALFNEVLPPALLKELDLLPKNAALFNIHFPKSQELLSKAQFRLKFEELFFIQLQLITKNLVRKHKIKGHPFSNVGEYFTDFYNNHLPFALTDAQKRVIKEIRNDMGQPAQMNRLLQGDVGSGKTIVALMSMLLALDNGFQACLMAPTEILANQHYMGLSELATPLGINIKILTGSTKTAERRIIHEALESGELHIIIGTHALLEDKVQFKNLGLAVIDEQHRFGVEQRSKLWKKNEIPPHVLVMTATPIPRTLAMSLYGDLDISVIDELPPGRKPIQTVHRYDGNRLKVWKFLKDEIAKGRQVYIVYPLIQESEKMDYKDLMDGYESISRDFPLPQYSVSIVHGKMKPAEKDSEMARFAANKTNIMVATTVIEVGVNVPNASVMVIESAERFGLSQLHQLRGRVGRGADQSYCILMTGQKLGNDTKTRLETMCRTNDGFEIAEVDLKLRGPGDIMGTQQSGVLNLQIADLVKDRDILMLARQYAIALLKADAGMNLPEHAALRHAYIEMTKKKNIWNYIS
;
A
#
# COMPACT_ATOMS: atom_id res chain seq x y z
N MET A 1 38.56 15.68 -6.33
CA MET A 1 37.74 16.74 -6.97
C MET A 1 36.62 17.08 -6.01
N ASN A 2 36.49 18.33 -5.58
CA ASN A 2 35.36 18.75 -4.75
C ASN A 2 34.08 18.44 -5.52
N ASN A 3 33.22 17.63 -4.93
CA ASN A 3 31.95 17.30 -5.57
C ASN A 3 31.07 18.55 -5.54
N LEU A 4 30.93 19.26 -6.67
CA LEU A 4 30.18 20.49 -6.81
C LEU A 4 28.74 20.38 -6.25
N PHE A 5 28.17 19.19 -6.31
CA PHE A 5 26.82 18.92 -5.77
C PHE A 5 26.73 18.87 -4.25
N GLU A 6 27.86 18.82 -3.54
CA GLU A 6 27.92 18.95 -2.08
C GLU A 6 28.03 20.42 -1.61
N THR A 7 28.12 21.37 -2.56
CA THR A 7 28.18 22.80 -2.24
C THR A 7 26.88 23.25 -1.56
N PRO A 8 26.96 23.98 -0.43
CA PRO A 8 25.77 24.49 0.26
C PRO A 8 24.96 25.43 -0.61
N ILE A 9 23.62 25.38 -0.48
CA ILE A 9 22.69 26.06 -1.39
C ILE A 9 22.80 27.61 -1.39
N GLU A 10 23.25 28.18 -0.27
CA GLU A 10 23.45 29.63 -0.15
C GLU A 10 24.51 30.22 -1.08
N TYR A 11 25.45 29.41 -1.58
CA TYR A 11 26.47 29.85 -2.54
C TYR A 11 25.96 29.95 -3.96
N LEU A 12 24.77 29.36 -4.24
CA LEU A 12 24.17 29.49 -5.57
C LEU A 12 23.73 30.95 -5.82
N LYS A 13 24.18 31.52 -6.95
CA LYS A 13 23.81 32.88 -7.32
C LYS A 13 22.29 33.06 -7.37
N GLY A 14 21.80 34.04 -6.61
CA GLY A 14 20.37 34.32 -6.47
C GLY A 14 19.68 33.68 -5.28
N VAL A 15 20.37 32.85 -4.49
CA VAL A 15 19.85 32.26 -3.22
C VAL A 15 20.30 33.12 -2.03
N GLY A 16 21.57 33.13 -1.69
CA GLY A 16 22.09 33.80 -0.51
C GLY A 16 21.61 33.20 0.82
N PRO A 17 22.13 33.70 1.98
CA PRO A 17 21.88 33.09 3.27
C PRO A 17 20.40 33.05 3.68
N ALA A 18 19.65 34.14 3.52
CA ALA A 18 18.26 34.23 3.95
C ALA A 18 17.31 33.30 3.17
N ARG A 19 17.49 33.23 1.85
CA ARG A 19 16.71 32.26 1.04
C ARG A 19 17.16 30.82 1.26
N GLY A 20 18.47 30.61 1.45
CA GLY A 20 19.04 29.30 1.77
C GLY A 20 18.47 28.73 3.06
N GLU A 21 18.29 29.55 4.10
CA GLU A 21 17.68 29.12 5.35
C GLU A 21 16.20 28.71 5.15
N LEU A 22 15.44 29.48 4.37
CA LEU A 22 14.05 29.13 4.05
C LEU A 22 13.94 27.83 3.23
N LEU A 23 14.79 27.66 2.22
CA LEU A 23 14.82 26.43 1.41
C LEU A 23 15.17 25.19 2.26
N ARG A 24 16.10 25.34 3.21
CA ARG A 24 16.44 24.26 4.17
C ARG A 24 15.26 23.89 5.07
N LYS A 25 14.61 24.91 5.69
CA LYS A 25 13.52 24.67 6.64
C LYS A 25 12.23 24.14 5.99
N GLU A 26 11.87 24.68 4.83
CA GLU A 26 10.58 24.41 4.20
C GLU A 26 10.63 23.25 3.19
N LEU A 27 11.75 23.03 2.52
CA LEU A 27 11.89 21.99 1.48
C LEU A 27 13.03 20.99 1.73
N GLY A 28 13.79 21.13 2.82
CA GLY A 28 14.92 20.24 3.12
C GLY A 28 16.09 20.38 2.14
N ILE A 29 16.22 21.51 1.41
CA ILE A 29 17.28 21.74 0.42
C ILE A 29 18.48 22.37 1.09
N HIS A 30 19.54 21.58 1.30
CA HIS A 30 20.77 22.00 1.95
C HIS A 30 21.89 22.35 0.96
N LYS A 31 21.94 21.65 -0.18
CA LYS A 31 23.02 21.71 -1.16
C LYS A 31 22.52 21.61 -2.60
N TYR A 32 23.42 21.86 -3.55
CA TYR A 32 23.13 21.80 -5.00
C TYR A 32 22.50 20.46 -5.41
N GLY A 33 23.00 19.34 -4.84
CA GLY A 33 22.47 18.01 -5.11
C GLY A 33 21.02 17.81 -4.64
N ASP A 34 20.57 18.52 -3.60
CA ASP A 34 19.20 18.46 -3.16
C ASP A 34 18.28 19.25 -4.10
N LEU A 35 18.77 20.41 -4.56
CA LEU A 35 18.01 21.27 -5.47
C LEU A 35 17.76 20.60 -6.83
N ILE A 36 18.76 19.91 -7.42
CA ILE A 36 18.59 19.22 -8.70
C ILE A 36 17.55 18.10 -8.64
N ASN A 37 17.36 17.53 -7.46
CA ASN A 37 16.36 16.48 -7.19
C ASN A 37 15.01 17.04 -6.70
N LEU A 38 14.81 18.36 -6.68
CA LEU A 38 13.52 19.00 -6.47
C LEU A 38 12.70 18.89 -7.75
N TYR A 39 12.03 17.78 -7.96
CA TYR A 39 11.25 17.56 -9.18
C TYR A 39 9.94 18.36 -9.19
N PRO A 40 9.51 18.86 -10.37
CA PRO A 40 8.23 19.53 -10.51
C PRO A 40 7.04 18.60 -10.21
N ASN A 41 6.04 19.12 -9.51
CA ASN A 41 4.79 18.40 -9.22
C ASN A 41 3.91 18.26 -10.46
N ARG A 42 3.92 19.27 -11.32
CA ARG A 42 3.12 19.32 -12.56
C ARG A 42 3.78 20.24 -13.57
N TYR A 43 3.29 20.16 -14.79
CA TYR A 43 3.73 21.01 -15.90
C TYR A 43 2.53 21.72 -16.49
N ILE A 44 2.74 22.98 -16.89
CA ILE A 44 1.76 23.78 -17.58
C ILE A 44 2.20 23.87 -19.03
N ASP A 45 1.35 23.40 -19.94
CA ASP A 45 1.57 23.55 -21.37
C ASP A 45 1.29 25.02 -21.77
N ARG A 46 2.34 25.71 -22.18
CA ARG A 46 2.25 27.10 -22.69
C ARG A 46 2.47 27.17 -24.19
N THR A 47 2.36 26.10 -24.91
CA THR A 47 2.45 26.09 -26.37
C THR A 47 1.14 26.45 -27.03
N ARG A 48 0.02 26.24 -26.33
CA ARG A 48 -1.34 26.42 -26.87
C ARG A 48 -1.91 27.77 -26.43
N TYR A 49 -2.26 28.58 -27.39
CA TYR A 49 -3.05 29.80 -27.21
C TYR A 49 -4.51 29.48 -27.52
N TYR A 50 -5.40 29.86 -26.61
CA TYR A 50 -6.84 29.74 -26.79
C TYR A 50 -7.43 31.05 -27.21
N ARG A 51 -8.50 31.00 -27.99
CA ARG A 51 -9.33 32.16 -28.26
C ARG A 51 -10.45 32.25 -27.21
N ILE A 52 -10.91 33.48 -26.92
CA ILE A 52 -11.94 33.71 -25.91
C ILE A 52 -13.23 32.94 -26.25
N ASN A 53 -13.58 32.87 -27.55
CA ASN A 53 -14.76 32.10 -28.03
C ASN A 53 -14.59 30.57 -27.94
N GLU A 54 -13.38 30.05 -27.72
CA GLU A 54 -13.07 28.63 -27.55
C GLU A 54 -13.06 28.21 -26.07
N LEU A 55 -13.16 29.16 -25.13
CA LEU A 55 -13.08 28.88 -23.71
C LEU A 55 -14.31 28.10 -23.23
N MET A 56 -14.04 27.08 -22.42
CA MET A 56 -15.09 26.29 -21.75
C MET A 56 -15.07 26.62 -20.25
N ASN A 57 -16.21 26.60 -19.59
CA ASN A 57 -16.31 26.79 -18.15
C ASN A 57 -15.84 25.55 -17.37
N SER A 58 -14.63 25.10 -17.65
CA SER A 58 -14.00 23.92 -17.02
C SER A 58 -13.11 24.29 -15.83
N GLY A 59 -12.88 25.59 -15.58
CA GLY A 59 -11.93 26.08 -14.61
C GLY A 59 -10.47 25.72 -14.94
N ALA A 60 -10.16 25.39 -16.19
CA ALA A 60 -8.80 25.12 -16.66
C ALA A 60 -7.94 26.38 -16.71
N GLU A 61 -6.62 26.19 -16.54
CA GLU A 61 -5.64 27.26 -16.78
C GLU A 61 -5.44 27.38 -18.29
N VAL A 62 -5.61 28.60 -18.81
CA VAL A 62 -5.55 28.91 -20.25
C VAL A 62 -4.64 30.09 -20.53
N GLN A 63 -4.08 30.10 -21.72
CA GLN A 63 -3.26 31.22 -22.25
C GLN A 63 -4.00 31.86 -23.40
N VAL A 64 -4.18 33.19 -23.32
CA VAL A 64 -4.88 33.97 -24.34
C VAL A 64 -4.02 35.18 -24.74
N VAL A 65 -3.98 35.48 -26.04
CA VAL A 65 -3.32 36.68 -26.59
C VAL A 65 -4.39 37.68 -26.95
N GLY A 66 -4.25 38.92 -26.48
CA GLY A 66 -5.20 39.97 -26.76
C GLY A 66 -4.75 41.34 -26.23
N LYS A 67 -5.67 42.29 -26.13
CA LYS A 67 -5.42 43.67 -25.71
C LYS A 67 -6.34 44.04 -24.56
N VAL A 68 -5.82 44.83 -23.61
CA VAL A 68 -6.67 45.51 -22.61
C VAL A 68 -7.28 46.75 -23.26
N ILE A 69 -8.60 46.74 -23.41
CA ILE A 69 -9.33 47.84 -24.05
C ILE A 69 -9.89 48.84 -23.05
N HIS A 70 -10.23 48.39 -21.85
CA HIS A 70 -10.80 49.21 -20.81
C HIS A 70 -10.32 48.80 -19.40
N LEU A 71 -10.21 49.79 -18.47
CA LEU A 71 -9.77 49.58 -17.10
C LEU A 71 -10.65 50.35 -16.14
N LYS A 72 -11.34 49.67 -15.22
CA LYS A 72 -12.23 50.31 -14.24
C LYS A 72 -12.01 49.79 -12.84
N THR A 73 -12.26 50.61 -11.84
CA THR A 73 -12.35 50.15 -10.42
C THR A 73 -13.80 49.98 -10.05
N VAL A 74 -14.14 48.81 -9.47
CA VAL A 74 -15.50 48.44 -9.12
C VAL A 74 -15.57 48.14 -7.63
N GLY A 75 -16.65 48.57 -6.94
CA GLY A 75 -16.93 48.34 -5.55
C GLY A 75 -16.74 49.56 -4.64
N GLU A 76 -17.58 49.76 -3.63
CA GLU A 76 -17.53 50.89 -2.69
C GLU A 76 -16.70 50.57 -1.44
N LYS A 77 -16.94 49.40 -0.78
CA LYS A 77 -16.23 48.99 0.45
C LYS A 77 -15.04 48.06 0.20
N ARG A 78 -15.12 47.23 -0.83
CA ARG A 78 -14.03 46.34 -1.26
C ARG A 78 -13.80 46.57 -2.75
N THR A 79 -12.88 47.47 -3.04
CA THR A 79 -12.55 47.82 -4.45
C THR A 79 -11.80 46.69 -5.12
N ARG A 80 -12.12 46.43 -6.38
CA ARG A 80 -11.39 45.52 -7.26
C ARG A 80 -11.10 46.27 -8.58
N LEU A 81 -9.93 46.02 -9.14
CA LEU A 81 -9.57 46.50 -10.49
C LEU A 81 -10.07 45.48 -11.49
N VAL A 82 -10.79 45.91 -12.50
CA VAL A 82 -11.33 45.09 -13.57
C VAL A 82 -10.87 45.65 -14.90
N ALA A 83 -10.24 44.81 -15.73
CA ALA A 83 -9.88 45.14 -17.09
C ALA A 83 -10.70 44.34 -18.08
N THR A 84 -11.19 45.00 -19.15
CA THR A 84 -11.79 44.30 -20.29
C THR A 84 -10.69 43.90 -21.24
N PHE A 85 -10.58 42.64 -21.52
CA PHE A 85 -9.56 42.04 -22.39
C PHE A 85 -10.23 41.47 -23.64
N ASN A 86 -9.71 41.81 -24.82
CA ASN A 86 -10.29 41.44 -26.10
C ASN A 86 -9.22 40.81 -27.01
N ASP A 87 -9.51 39.69 -27.62
CA ASP A 87 -8.63 38.96 -28.56
C ASP A 87 -9.10 39.03 -30.00
N GLY A 88 -10.15 39.81 -30.28
CA GLY A 88 -10.80 39.94 -31.59
C GLY A 88 -11.91 38.87 -31.84
N THR A 89 -12.04 37.86 -30.99
CA THR A 89 -13.11 36.82 -31.07
C THR A 89 -14.13 36.95 -29.96
N GLY A 90 -13.78 37.65 -28.88
CA GLY A 90 -14.65 37.87 -27.73
C GLY A 90 -14.00 38.77 -26.69
N GLU A 91 -14.74 38.98 -25.60
CA GLU A 91 -14.29 39.76 -24.44
C GLU A 91 -14.33 38.95 -23.17
N MET A 92 -13.34 39.19 -22.29
CA MET A 92 -13.32 38.62 -20.94
C MET A 92 -12.87 39.67 -19.92
N GLU A 93 -13.19 39.44 -18.63
CA GLU A 93 -12.78 40.34 -17.55
C GLU A 93 -11.54 39.78 -16.82
N LEU A 94 -10.53 40.62 -16.64
CA LEU A 94 -9.37 40.35 -15.78
C LEU A 94 -9.59 41.10 -14.47
N VAL A 95 -9.49 40.39 -13.33
CA VAL A 95 -9.90 40.91 -12.02
C VAL A 95 -8.74 40.85 -11.02
N TRP A 96 -8.44 41.97 -10.36
CA TRP A 96 -7.45 42.01 -9.28
C TRP A 96 -8.07 42.58 -8.01
N PHE A 97 -7.90 41.86 -6.93
CA PHE A 97 -8.33 42.26 -5.59
C PHE A 97 -7.22 42.93 -4.79
N GLN A 98 -5.97 42.72 -5.16
CA GLN A 98 -4.76 43.23 -4.51
C GLN A 98 -3.79 43.83 -5.55
N GLY A 99 -2.90 44.74 -5.13
CA GLY A 99 -1.88 45.33 -6.00
C GLY A 99 -2.42 46.28 -7.08
N GLN A 100 -3.65 46.76 -6.95
CA GLN A 100 -4.40 47.52 -7.98
C GLN A 100 -3.65 48.74 -8.49
N LYS A 101 -2.98 49.52 -7.60
CA LYS A 101 -2.23 50.74 -7.97
C LYS A 101 -1.07 50.40 -8.91
N TRP A 102 -0.26 49.42 -8.53
CA TRP A 102 0.89 48.98 -9.33
C TRP A 102 0.45 48.41 -10.69
N ILE A 103 -0.62 47.63 -10.73
CA ILE A 103 -1.16 47.03 -11.95
C ILE A 103 -1.66 48.12 -12.89
N ARG A 104 -2.40 49.12 -12.39
CA ARG A 104 -2.92 50.23 -13.17
C ARG A 104 -1.79 51.05 -13.80
N GLU A 105 -0.67 51.28 -13.09
CA GLU A 105 0.48 52.06 -13.57
C GLU A 105 1.27 51.30 -14.67
N ASN A 106 1.21 49.95 -14.67
CA ASN A 106 2.02 49.15 -15.59
C ASN A 106 1.24 48.62 -16.81
N ILE A 107 -0.09 48.62 -16.80
CA ILE A 107 -0.90 48.17 -17.95
C ILE A 107 -1.00 49.35 -18.97
N LYS A 108 -0.58 49.10 -20.21
CA LYS A 108 -0.77 49.98 -21.35
C LYS A 108 -2.01 49.55 -22.13
N LEU A 109 -3.00 50.44 -22.25
CA LEU A 109 -4.21 50.18 -23.03
C LEU A 109 -3.86 49.96 -24.51
N ASN A 110 -4.57 49.09 -25.18
CA ASN A 110 -4.42 48.71 -26.58
C ASN A 110 -3.07 48.07 -26.95
N ALA A 111 -2.17 47.85 -26.00
CA ALA A 111 -0.97 47.08 -26.23
C ALA A 111 -1.29 45.55 -26.21
N PRO A 112 -0.60 44.74 -27.03
CA PRO A 112 -0.80 43.29 -27.02
C PRO A 112 -0.13 42.66 -25.80
N TYR A 113 -0.91 41.82 -25.10
CA TYR A 113 -0.47 41.05 -23.94
C TYR A 113 -0.78 39.56 -24.13
N VAL A 114 0.05 38.75 -23.57
CA VAL A 114 -0.27 37.34 -23.27
C VAL A 114 -0.72 37.29 -21.82
N ILE A 115 -1.92 36.77 -21.59
CA ILE A 115 -2.46 36.49 -20.26
C ILE A 115 -2.51 35.01 -20.00
N PHE A 116 -2.24 34.61 -18.77
CA PHE A 116 -2.33 33.21 -18.32
C PHE A 116 -3.02 33.15 -16.95
N GLY A 117 -3.97 32.23 -16.82
CA GLY A 117 -4.67 32.00 -15.56
C GLY A 117 -5.86 31.08 -15.72
N LYS A 118 -6.59 30.91 -14.64
CA LYS A 118 -7.78 30.08 -14.58
C LYS A 118 -8.98 30.85 -15.10
N ALA A 119 -9.56 30.39 -16.21
CA ALA A 119 -10.77 30.96 -16.76
C ALA A 119 -12.00 30.38 -16.09
N SER A 120 -12.93 31.25 -15.66
CA SER A 120 -14.24 30.87 -15.11
C SER A 120 -15.33 31.77 -15.70
N ALA A 121 -16.52 31.23 -15.97
CA ALA A 121 -17.63 32.01 -16.46
C ALA A 121 -18.53 32.44 -15.28
N PHE A 122 -18.87 33.73 -15.25
CA PHE A 122 -19.84 34.29 -14.33
C PHE A 122 -20.79 35.23 -15.09
N ASN A 123 -22.11 34.98 -14.97
CA ASN A 123 -23.15 35.73 -15.71
C ASN A 123 -22.91 35.78 -17.23
N GLY A 124 -22.41 34.70 -17.82
CA GLY A 124 -22.18 34.62 -19.27
C GLY A 124 -20.89 35.29 -19.77
N VAL A 125 -20.11 35.93 -18.89
CA VAL A 125 -18.81 36.54 -19.23
C VAL A 125 -17.70 35.71 -18.58
N PHE A 126 -16.65 35.39 -19.37
CA PHE A 126 -15.45 34.77 -18.83
C PHE A 126 -14.67 35.79 -18.00
N ASN A 127 -14.16 35.35 -16.87
CA ASN A 127 -13.29 36.15 -16.03
C ASN A 127 -12.03 35.36 -15.65
N MET A 128 -10.97 36.07 -15.34
CA MET A 128 -9.70 35.51 -14.85
C MET A 128 -9.21 36.37 -13.69
N ALA A 129 -9.13 35.77 -12.51
CA ALA A 129 -8.68 36.42 -11.30
C ALA A 129 -7.16 36.36 -11.17
N HIS A 130 -6.55 37.52 -10.93
CA HIS A 130 -5.09 37.67 -10.81
C HIS A 130 -4.28 37.01 -11.93
N PRO A 131 -4.58 37.26 -13.22
CA PRO A 131 -3.82 36.67 -14.32
C PRO A 131 -2.34 37.06 -14.28
N GLU A 132 -1.50 36.11 -14.68
CA GLU A 132 -0.16 36.48 -15.12
C GLU A 132 -0.29 37.24 -16.45
N MET A 133 0.32 38.42 -16.55
CA MET A 133 0.32 39.24 -17.76
C MET A 133 1.73 39.59 -18.20
N GLU A 134 1.98 39.50 -19.48
CA GLU A 134 3.27 39.86 -20.09
C GLU A 134 3.03 40.54 -21.44
N PRO A 135 3.79 41.63 -21.78
CA PRO A 135 3.77 42.15 -23.12
C PRO A 135 4.13 41.07 -24.14
N LEU A 136 3.40 40.98 -25.26
CA LEU A 136 3.62 39.95 -26.28
C LEU A 136 5.07 39.92 -26.77
N ALA A 137 5.69 41.10 -27.01
CA ALA A 137 7.08 41.18 -27.45
C ALA A 137 8.10 40.62 -26.46
N GLU A 138 7.87 40.82 -25.15
CA GLU A 138 8.70 40.20 -24.09
C GLU A 138 8.47 38.69 -23.99
N HIS A 139 7.23 38.28 -24.21
CA HIS A 139 6.85 36.84 -24.20
C HIS A 139 7.52 36.10 -25.37
N GLU A 140 7.51 36.66 -26.58
CA GLU A 140 8.16 36.10 -27.77
C GLU A 140 9.68 36.07 -27.66
N ALA A 141 10.28 37.09 -27.05
CA ALA A 141 11.73 37.16 -26.82
C ALA A 141 12.24 36.21 -25.74
N SER A 142 11.37 35.72 -24.86
CA SER A 142 11.76 34.80 -23.80
C SER A 142 11.86 33.38 -24.35
N LEU A 143 13.06 32.76 -24.31
CA LEU A 143 13.28 31.31 -24.51
C LEU A 143 12.54 30.53 -23.42
N ARG A 144 11.28 30.23 -23.63
CA ARG A 144 10.49 29.45 -22.68
C ARG A 144 10.46 27.98 -23.06
N SER A 145 10.56 27.15 -22.03
CA SER A 145 10.22 25.75 -22.15
C SER A 145 8.76 25.61 -22.60
N ALA A 146 8.51 24.75 -23.57
CA ALA A 146 7.17 24.44 -24.06
C ALA A 146 6.23 24.04 -22.91
N MET A 147 6.79 23.42 -21.90
CA MET A 147 6.12 22.96 -20.69
C MET A 147 6.74 23.65 -19.47
N GLN A 148 6.01 24.54 -18.82
CA GLN A 148 6.51 25.25 -17.64
C GLN A 148 6.42 24.36 -16.39
N PRO A 149 7.54 24.04 -15.70
CA PRO A 149 7.52 23.27 -14.49
C PRO A 149 6.95 24.06 -13.32
N ILE A 150 6.14 23.41 -12.49
CA ILE A 150 5.61 23.92 -11.22
C ILE A 150 6.21 23.10 -10.09
N TYR A 151 7.06 23.75 -9.29
CA TYR A 151 7.75 23.12 -8.17
C TYR A 151 6.90 23.10 -6.89
N PRO A 152 7.18 22.16 -5.97
CA PRO A 152 6.65 22.18 -4.60
C PRO A 152 6.93 23.53 -3.94
N SER A 153 5.95 24.07 -3.23
CA SER A 153 6.08 25.35 -2.51
C SER A 153 5.20 25.34 -1.25
N THR A 154 5.55 26.20 -0.30
CA THR A 154 4.76 26.46 0.91
C THR A 154 4.27 27.89 0.92
N GLU A 155 3.24 28.20 1.71
CA GLU A 155 2.75 29.58 1.85
C GLU A 155 3.86 30.52 2.35
N LYS A 156 4.70 30.06 3.28
CA LYS A 156 5.82 30.86 3.80
C LYS A 156 6.84 31.22 2.73
N LEU A 157 7.18 30.27 1.84
CA LEU A 157 8.08 30.54 0.71
C LEU A 157 7.49 31.62 -0.20
N THR A 158 6.21 31.49 -0.54
CA THR A 158 5.51 32.43 -1.41
C THR A 158 5.44 33.82 -0.79
N GLN A 159 5.07 33.93 0.50
CA GLN A 159 5.03 35.19 1.24
C GLN A 159 6.40 35.90 1.34
N ARG A 160 7.50 35.12 1.39
CA ARG A 160 8.88 35.64 1.40
C ARG A 160 9.48 35.83 0.01
N GLY A 161 8.66 35.78 -1.05
CA GLY A 161 9.05 36.08 -2.43
C GLY A 161 9.78 34.93 -3.14
N ILE A 162 9.79 33.72 -2.58
CA ILE A 162 10.29 32.52 -3.27
C ILE A 162 9.13 31.88 -4.03
N THR A 163 8.79 32.53 -5.16
CA THR A 163 7.73 32.05 -6.06
C THR A 163 8.27 31.03 -7.05
N ASN A 164 7.36 30.34 -7.78
CA ASN A 164 7.75 29.38 -8.82
C ASN A 164 8.71 30.01 -9.87
N LYS A 165 8.51 31.29 -10.23
CA LYS A 165 9.39 32.02 -11.14
C LYS A 165 10.82 32.16 -10.57
N VAL A 166 10.95 32.38 -9.26
CA VAL A 166 12.25 32.46 -8.57
C VAL A 166 12.92 31.11 -8.54
N VAL A 167 12.19 30.04 -8.21
CA VAL A 167 12.72 28.65 -8.20
C VAL A 167 13.21 28.25 -9.58
N ASN A 168 12.44 28.56 -10.64
CA ASN A 168 12.87 28.32 -12.03
C ASN A 168 14.20 29.03 -12.36
N LYS A 169 14.35 30.29 -11.94
CA LYS A 169 15.61 31.05 -12.16
C LYS A 169 16.79 30.46 -11.40
N ILE A 170 16.55 30.04 -10.14
CA ILE A 170 17.56 29.38 -9.33
C ILE A 170 17.97 28.04 -9.97
N MET A 171 17.01 27.28 -10.51
CA MET A 171 17.28 26.02 -11.22
C MET A 171 18.10 26.28 -12.51
N GLN A 172 17.78 27.31 -13.31
CA GLN A 172 18.57 27.70 -14.48
C GLN A 172 20.02 28.07 -14.11
N GLN A 173 20.18 28.81 -12.99
CA GLN A 173 21.50 29.17 -12.50
C GLN A 173 22.30 27.95 -12.08
N LEU A 174 21.65 26.97 -11.42
CA LEU A 174 22.28 25.71 -11.05
C LEU A 174 22.81 24.95 -12.26
N PHE A 175 22.00 24.81 -13.31
CA PHE A 175 22.43 24.15 -14.54
C PHE A 175 23.59 24.90 -15.25
N THR A 176 23.62 26.23 -15.17
CA THR A 176 24.71 27.04 -15.69
C THR A 176 25.99 26.82 -14.90
N GLU A 177 25.94 26.87 -13.57
CA GLU A 177 27.12 26.70 -12.70
C GLU A 177 27.68 25.28 -12.73
N THR A 178 26.83 24.28 -12.84
CA THR A 178 27.22 22.87 -12.95
C THR A 178 27.58 22.44 -14.37
N GLN A 179 27.44 23.36 -15.36
CA GLN A 179 27.59 23.08 -16.80
C GLN A 179 26.75 21.86 -17.24
N ALA A 180 25.67 21.55 -16.53
CA ALA A 180 24.82 20.40 -16.73
C ALA A 180 25.58 19.04 -16.78
N LEU A 181 26.73 18.92 -16.12
CA LEU A 181 27.57 17.73 -16.10
C LEU A 181 27.15 16.82 -14.93
N PHE A 182 26.30 15.87 -15.21
CA PHE A 182 25.85 14.86 -14.24
C PHE A 182 26.41 13.48 -14.63
N ASN A 183 27.05 12.81 -13.68
CA ASN A 183 27.64 11.50 -13.96
C ASN A 183 26.56 10.46 -14.28
N GLU A 184 26.74 9.75 -15.40
CA GLU A 184 25.91 8.60 -15.72
C GLU A 184 26.24 7.46 -14.76
N VAL A 185 25.20 6.84 -14.19
CA VAL A 185 25.34 5.78 -13.20
C VAL A 185 24.86 4.43 -13.73
N LEU A 186 24.00 4.42 -14.75
CA LEU A 186 23.52 3.17 -15.34
C LEU A 186 24.50 2.65 -16.40
N PRO A 187 24.65 1.31 -16.50
CA PRO A 187 25.50 0.70 -17.52
C PRO A 187 25.08 1.07 -18.95
N PRO A 188 26.01 1.31 -19.88
CA PRO A 188 25.69 1.65 -21.27
C PRO A 188 24.80 0.63 -21.98
N ALA A 189 24.98 -0.65 -21.69
CA ALA A 189 24.14 -1.72 -22.25
C ALA A 189 22.67 -1.52 -21.86
N LEU A 190 22.40 -1.21 -20.59
CA LEU A 190 21.05 -0.96 -20.07
C LEU A 190 20.40 0.29 -20.68
N LEU A 191 21.17 1.35 -20.85
CA LEU A 191 20.70 2.57 -21.52
C LEU A 191 20.23 2.30 -22.95
N LYS A 192 21.02 1.52 -23.69
CA LYS A 192 20.73 1.16 -25.07
C LYS A 192 19.52 0.22 -25.19
N GLU A 193 19.46 -0.81 -24.35
CA GLU A 193 18.41 -1.82 -24.40
C GLU A 193 17.02 -1.25 -24.10
N LEU A 194 16.94 -0.30 -23.14
CA LEU A 194 15.68 0.33 -22.71
C LEU A 194 15.41 1.67 -23.39
N ASP A 195 16.21 2.08 -24.37
CA ASP A 195 16.12 3.42 -25.02
C ASP A 195 16.04 4.57 -23.98
N LEU A 196 16.86 4.49 -22.93
CA LEU A 196 16.86 5.49 -21.86
C LEU A 196 17.65 6.74 -22.24
N LEU A 197 17.12 7.91 -21.92
CA LEU A 197 17.87 9.14 -22.03
C LEU A 197 19.13 9.11 -21.13
N PRO A 198 20.28 9.65 -21.62
CA PRO A 198 21.42 9.91 -20.75
C PRO A 198 21.05 10.79 -19.56
N LYS A 199 21.71 10.65 -18.41
CA LYS A 199 21.42 11.37 -17.17
C LYS A 199 21.28 12.87 -17.35
N ASN A 200 22.22 13.49 -18.09
CA ASN A 200 22.22 14.93 -18.39
C ASN A 200 20.95 15.35 -19.14
N ALA A 201 20.58 14.59 -20.18
CA ALA A 201 19.39 14.87 -20.98
C ALA A 201 18.11 14.68 -20.17
N ALA A 202 18.05 13.67 -19.32
CA ALA A 202 16.90 13.40 -18.45
C ALA A 202 16.70 14.51 -17.42
N LEU A 203 17.75 14.90 -16.69
CA LEU A 203 17.70 15.99 -15.72
C LEU A 203 17.40 17.34 -16.38
N PHE A 204 17.93 17.60 -17.59
CA PHE A 204 17.58 18.80 -18.31
C PHE A 204 16.10 18.84 -18.69
N ASN A 205 15.57 17.75 -19.28
CA ASN A 205 14.20 17.72 -19.78
C ASN A 205 13.14 17.55 -18.67
N ILE A 206 13.51 17.15 -17.45
CA ILE A 206 12.58 17.19 -16.31
C ILE A 206 12.37 18.63 -15.81
N HIS A 207 13.39 19.49 -15.87
CA HIS A 207 13.34 20.86 -15.41
C HIS A 207 13.01 21.86 -16.53
N PHE A 208 13.43 21.58 -17.77
CA PHE A 208 13.26 22.43 -18.95
C PHE A 208 12.82 21.61 -20.16
N PRO A 209 11.64 20.99 -20.12
CA PRO A 209 11.19 20.11 -21.18
C PRO A 209 10.99 20.86 -22.51
N LYS A 210 11.61 20.33 -23.58
CA LYS A 210 11.48 20.86 -24.93
C LYS A 210 10.20 20.36 -25.63
N SER A 211 9.73 19.17 -25.26
CA SER A 211 8.50 18.59 -25.77
C SER A 211 7.88 17.64 -24.72
N GLN A 212 6.60 17.31 -24.92
CA GLN A 212 5.90 16.31 -24.06
C GLN A 212 6.56 14.93 -24.17
N GLU A 213 7.04 14.54 -25.34
CA GLU A 213 7.73 13.27 -25.55
C GLU A 213 9.02 13.18 -24.73
N LEU A 214 9.88 14.22 -24.83
CA LEU A 214 11.13 14.27 -24.06
C LEU A 214 10.90 14.33 -22.56
N LEU A 215 9.83 15.02 -22.12
CA LEU A 215 9.41 15.01 -20.72
C LEU A 215 9.04 13.59 -20.26
N SER A 216 8.24 12.88 -21.03
CA SER A 216 7.83 11.51 -20.71
C SER A 216 9.03 10.56 -20.65
N LYS A 217 9.96 10.65 -21.60
CA LYS A 217 11.20 9.87 -21.59
C LYS A 217 12.09 10.23 -20.38
N ALA A 218 12.18 11.51 -20.01
CA ALA A 218 12.93 11.96 -18.84
C ALA A 218 12.32 11.43 -17.52
N GLN A 219 11.00 11.51 -17.40
CA GLN A 219 10.29 10.95 -16.24
C GLN A 219 10.51 9.44 -16.14
N PHE A 220 10.35 8.71 -17.23
CA PHE A 220 10.58 7.26 -17.26
C PHE A 220 12.01 6.91 -16.81
N ARG A 221 13.02 7.61 -17.36
CA ARG A 221 14.43 7.41 -17.03
C ARG A 221 14.72 7.61 -15.54
N LEU A 222 14.24 8.71 -14.97
CA LEU A 222 14.52 9.05 -13.57
C LEU A 222 13.75 8.13 -12.60
N LYS A 223 12.50 7.80 -12.91
CA LYS A 223 11.71 6.82 -12.14
C LYS A 223 12.33 5.42 -12.17
N PHE A 224 12.77 4.99 -13.37
CA PHE A 224 13.46 3.71 -13.52
C PHE A 224 14.73 3.67 -12.67
N GLU A 225 15.57 4.70 -12.72
CA GLU A 225 16.80 4.77 -11.92
C GLU A 225 16.50 4.68 -10.43
N GLU A 226 15.56 5.47 -9.93
CA GLU A 226 15.20 5.47 -8.51
C GLU A 226 14.72 4.07 -8.05
N LEU A 227 13.82 3.46 -8.80
CA LEU A 227 13.28 2.13 -8.49
C LEU A 227 14.33 1.03 -8.67
N PHE A 228 15.21 1.15 -9.65
CA PHE A 228 16.29 0.20 -9.90
C PHE A 228 17.29 0.15 -8.73
N PHE A 229 17.72 1.30 -8.21
CA PHE A 229 18.58 1.35 -7.03
C PHE A 229 17.91 0.75 -5.79
N ILE A 230 16.61 0.99 -5.59
CA ILE A 230 15.86 0.38 -4.50
C ILE A 230 15.85 -1.14 -4.64
N GLN A 231 15.56 -1.66 -5.84
CA GLN A 231 15.55 -3.09 -6.09
C GLN A 231 16.94 -3.71 -5.91
N LEU A 232 18.00 -3.04 -6.38
CA LEU A 232 19.37 -3.48 -6.13
C LEU A 232 19.67 -3.63 -4.65
N GLN A 233 19.28 -2.63 -3.83
CA GLN A 233 19.49 -2.69 -2.38
C GLN A 233 18.76 -3.86 -1.74
N LEU A 234 17.46 -4.02 -2.06
CA LEU A 234 16.63 -5.07 -1.48
C LEU A 234 17.13 -6.47 -1.85
N ILE A 235 17.47 -6.68 -3.13
CA ILE A 235 17.96 -7.97 -3.62
C ILE A 235 19.34 -8.28 -3.06
N THR A 236 20.26 -7.30 -3.04
CA THR A 236 21.60 -7.48 -2.46
C THR A 236 21.50 -7.82 -0.97
N LYS A 237 20.63 -7.15 -0.22
CA LYS A 237 20.38 -7.46 1.20
C LYS A 237 19.92 -8.91 1.36
N ASN A 238 18.96 -9.36 0.57
CA ASN A 238 18.47 -10.74 0.62
C ASN A 238 19.57 -11.74 0.29
N LEU A 239 20.39 -11.48 -0.74
CA LEU A 239 21.53 -12.33 -1.08
C LEU A 239 22.56 -12.40 0.06
N VAL A 240 22.93 -11.26 0.64
CA VAL A 240 23.86 -11.22 1.79
C VAL A 240 23.28 -11.97 2.98
N ARG A 241 21.98 -11.84 3.26
CA ARG A 241 21.31 -12.60 4.32
C ARG A 241 21.40 -14.11 4.07
N LYS A 242 21.08 -14.56 2.85
CA LYS A 242 21.14 -15.98 2.45
C LYS A 242 22.57 -16.54 2.58
N HIS A 243 23.60 -15.74 2.37
CA HIS A 243 24.99 -16.16 2.59
C HIS A 243 25.40 -16.18 4.06
N LYS A 244 24.89 -15.25 4.87
CA LYS A 244 25.28 -15.12 6.28
C LYS A 244 24.50 -16.03 7.22
N ILE A 245 23.20 -16.22 6.97
CA ILE A 245 22.33 -17.00 7.84
C ILE A 245 22.16 -18.39 7.23
N LYS A 246 22.84 -19.36 7.85
CA LYS A 246 22.71 -20.77 7.49
C LYS A 246 21.34 -21.30 7.91
N GLY A 247 20.84 -22.28 7.17
CA GLY A 247 19.64 -23.05 7.47
C GLY A 247 19.92 -24.55 7.39
N HIS A 248 19.09 -25.34 7.99
CA HIS A 248 19.13 -26.79 7.85
C HIS A 248 18.55 -27.21 6.48
N PRO A 249 19.32 -27.84 5.59
CA PRO A 249 18.77 -28.25 4.29
C PRO A 249 17.83 -29.47 4.49
N PHE A 250 16.58 -29.33 4.10
CA PHE A 250 15.60 -30.42 4.08
C PHE A 250 15.65 -31.10 2.71
N SER A 251 16.52 -32.10 2.60
CA SER A 251 16.76 -32.83 1.35
C SER A 251 15.80 -33.98 1.13
N ASN A 252 15.19 -34.49 2.20
CA ASN A 252 14.31 -35.66 2.16
C ASN A 252 12.83 -35.27 2.00
N VAL A 253 12.12 -35.96 1.10
CA VAL A 253 10.65 -35.98 1.03
C VAL A 253 10.23 -37.37 1.44
N GLY A 254 9.92 -37.53 2.71
CA GLY A 254 9.68 -38.83 3.32
C GLY A 254 8.21 -39.24 3.35
N GLU A 255 7.91 -40.15 4.29
CA GLU A 255 6.59 -40.77 4.39
C GLU A 255 5.49 -39.82 4.85
N TYR A 256 5.76 -38.90 5.79
CA TYR A 256 4.75 -37.97 6.27
C TYR A 256 4.18 -37.11 5.15
N PHE A 257 5.07 -36.56 4.31
CA PHE A 257 4.65 -35.72 3.17
C PHE A 257 3.95 -36.54 2.10
N THR A 258 4.52 -37.70 1.70
CA THR A 258 4.00 -38.49 0.59
C THR A 258 2.70 -39.19 0.94
N ASP A 259 2.56 -39.72 2.14
CA ASP A 259 1.33 -40.37 2.60
C ASP A 259 0.20 -39.34 2.73
N PHE A 260 0.46 -38.17 3.34
CA PHE A 260 -0.52 -37.10 3.40
C PHE A 260 -0.96 -36.67 2.00
N TYR A 261 -0.02 -36.45 1.09
CA TYR A 261 -0.33 -36.01 -0.27
C TYR A 261 -1.18 -37.02 -1.05
N ASN A 262 -0.87 -38.33 -0.93
CA ASN A 262 -1.54 -39.35 -1.72
C ASN A 262 -2.86 -39.83 -1.11
N ASN A 263 -2.98 -39.86 0.22
CA ASN A 263 -4.04 -40.62 0.90
C ASN A 263 -4.93 -39.75 1.82
N HIS A 264 -4.42 -38.58 2.30
CA HIS A 264 -5.10 -37.82 3.36
C HIS A 264 -5.44 -36.38 3.00
N LEU A 265 -5.16 -35.94 1.77
CA LEU A 265 -5.60 -34.63 1.31
C LEU A 265 -7.14 -34.58 1.22
N PRO A 266 -7.79 -33.60 1.88
CA PRO A 266 -9.25 -33.50 1.86
C PRO A 266 -9.81 -33.01 0.50
N PHE A 267 -8.93 -32.47 -0.37
CA PHE A 267 -9.27 -31.99 -1.71
C PHE A 267 -8.02 -31.94 -2.60
N ALA A 268 -8.19 -31.95 -3.91
CA ALA A 268 -7.09 -31.77 -4.86
C ALA A 268 -6.48 -30.36 -4.74
N LEU A 269 -5.14 -30.30 -4.70
CA LEU A 269 -4.43 -29.02 -4.68
C LEU A 269 -4.59 -28.29 -6.00
N THR A 270 -4.76 -26.96 -5.93
CA THR A 270 -4.71 -26.08 -7.12
C THR A 270 -3.28 -25.99 -7.67
N ASP A 271 -3.14 -25.56 -8.90
CA ASP A 271 -1.82 -25.42 -9.52
C ASP A 271 -0.97 -24.34 -8.82
N ALA A 272 -1.63 -23.27 -8.32
CA ALA A 272 -0.98 -22.27 -7.49
C ALA A 272 -0.44 -22.85 -6.17
N GLN A 273 -1.21 -23.69 -5.49
CA GLN A 273 -0.74 -24.36 -4.26
C GLN A 273 0.43 -25.30 -4.54
N LYS A 274 0.37 -26.11 -5.61
CA LYS A 274 1.48 -26.98 -6.03
C LYS A 274 2.74 -26.20 -6.34
N ARG A 275 2.61 -25.09 -7.08
CA ARG A 275 3.72 -24.17 -7.39
C ARG A 275 4.36 -23.64 -6.12
N VAL A 276 3.57 -23.14 -5.20
CA VAL A 276 4.05 -22.56 -3.93
C VAL A 276 4.74 -23.61 -3.05
N ILE A 277 4.18 -24.81 -2.93
CA ILE A 277 4.82 -25.91 -2.19
C ILE A 277 6.20 -26.25 -2.81
N LYS A 278 6.29 -26.26 -4.14
CA LYS A 278 7.57 -26.48 -4.83
C LYS A 278 8.57 -25.36 -4.55
N GLU A 279 8.15 -24.12 -4.53
CA GLU A 279 9.00 -22.97 -4.17
C GLU A 279 9.54 -23.10 -2.74
N ILE A 280 8.65 -23.39 -1.76
CA ILE A 280 9.00 -23.58 -0.35
C ILE A 280 10.00 -24.75 -0.20
N ARG A 281 9.70 -25.89 -0.83
CA ARG A 281 10.59 -27.06 -0.81
C ARG A 281 11.97 -26.75 -1.38
N ASN A 282 12.03 -26.04 -2.50
CA ASN A 282 13.31 -25.66 -3.12
C ASN A 282 14.13 -24.77 -2.18
N ASP A 283 13.49 -23.83 -1.47
CA ASP A 283 14.19 -22.96 -0.53
C ASP A 283 14.65 -23.72 0.72
N MET A 284 13.80 -24.57 1.29
CA MET A 284 14.17 -25.37 2.47
C MET A 284 15.24 -26.42 2.15
N GLY A 285 15.38 -26.83 0.89
CA GLY A 285 16.45 -27.73 0.42
C GLY A 285 17.82 -27.07 0.31
N GLN A 286 17.92 -25.75 0.46
CA GLN A 286 19.18 -25.01 0.40
C GLN A 286 19.85 -24.88 1.76
N PRO A 287 21.19 -24.71 1.83
CA PRO A 287 21.90 -24.51 3.10
C PRO A 287 21.70 -23.12 3.71
N ALA A 288 20.78 -22.33 3.18
CA ALA A 288 20.40 -21.01 3.66
C ALA A 288 19.05 -21.04 4.37
N GLN A 289 18.87 -20.21 5.41
CA GLN A 289 17.56 -20.06 6.05
C GLN A 289 16.50 -19.56 5.05
N MET A 290 15.44 -20.32 4.86
CA MET A 290 14.24 -19.81 4.18
C MET A 290 13.55 -18.75 5.06
N ASN A 291 13.21 -17.61 4.47
CA ASN A 291 12.37 -16.61 5.09
C ASN A 291 11.38 -16.12 4.00
N ARG A 292 10.16 -16.68 4.03
CA ARG A 292 9.20 -16.56 2.91
C ARG A 292 7.84 -16.08 3.37
N LEU A 293 7.27 -15.13 2.63
CA LEU A 293 5.91 -14.65 2.79
C LEU A 293 4.96 -15.41 1.85
N LEU A 294 4.00 -16.11 2.43
CA LEU A 294 2.92 -16.76 1.72
C LEU A 294 1.67 -15.88 1.74
N GLN A 295 1.33 -15.34 0.60
CA GLN A 295 0.12 -14.54 0.41
C GLN A 295 -0.97 -15.36 -0.28
N GLY A 296 -2.20 -15.11 0.10
CA GLY A 296 -3.35 -15.68 -0.58
C GLY A 296 -4.63 -15.17 0.08
N ASP A 297 -5.69 -15.13 -0.67
CA ASP A 297 -6.99 -14.69 -0.17
C ASP A 297 -7.52 -15.57 0.98
N VAL A 298 -8.54 -15.11 1.67
CA VAL A 298 -9.22 -15.89 2.71
C VAL A 298 -9.76 -17.18 2.08
N GLY A 299 -9.35 -18.32 2.65
CA GLY A 299 -9.76 -19.65 2.15
C GLY A 299 -9.03 -20.13 0.89
N SER A 300 -7.91 -19.53 0.50
CA SER A 300 -7.04 -20.02 -0.59
C SER A 300 -6.25 -21.29 -0.25
N GLY A 301 -6.37 -21.81 1.00
CA GLY A 301 -5.72 -23.04 1.44
C GLY A 301 -4.29 -22.85 1.96
N LYS A 302 -3.92 -21.66 2.43
CA LYS A 302 -2.61 -21.40 3.08
C LYS A 302 -2.26 -22.37 4.18
N THR A 303 -3.25 -22.77 5.00
CA THR A 303 -3.07 -23.72 6.11
C THR A 303 -2.62 -25.10 5.64
N ILE A 304 -3.13 -25.59 4.51
CA ILE A 304 -2.68 -26.86 3.92
C ILE A 304 -1.23 -26.76 3.43
N VAL A 305 -0.88 -25.65 2.78
CA VAL A 305 0.52 -25.40 2.35
C VAL A 305 1.46 -25.36 3.57
N ALA A 306 1.04 -24.71 4.64
CA ALA A 306 1.78 -24.68 5.91
C ALA A 306 1.94 -26.08 6.51
N LEU A 307 0.87 -26.88 6.57
CA LEU A 307 0.93 -28.27 7.06
C LEU A 307 1.92 -29.09 6.23
N MET A 308 1.82 -29.07 4.90
CA MET A 308 2.73 -29.80 4.03
C MET A 308 4.18 -29.36 4.20
N SER A 309 4.41 -28.06 4.48
CA SER A 309 5.75 -27.56 4.81
C SER A 309 6.25 -28.07 6.16
N MET A 310 5.36 -28.19 7.16
CA MET A 310 5.69 -28.79 8.47
C MET A 310 6.00 -30.29 8.32
N LEU A 311 5.24 -31.04 7.49
CA LEU A 311 5.53 -32.45 7.21
C LEU A 311 6.91 -32.65 6.58
N LEU A 312 7.35 -31.76 5.70
CA LEU A 312 8.74 -31.77 5.18
C LEU A 312 9.77 -31.60 6.29
N ALA A 313 9.49 -30.75 7.30
CA ALA A 313 10.39 -30.61 8.44
C ALA A 313 10.46 -31.90 9.26
N LEU A 314 9.31 -32.55 9.51
CA LEU A 314 9.26 -33.83 10.22
C LEU A 314 9.99 -34.94 9.47
N ASP A 315 9.82 -35.04 8.15
CA ASP A 315 10.54 -36.00 7.30
C ASP A 315 12.07 -35.87 7.37
N ASN A 316 12.57 -34.70 7.77
CA ASN A 316 13.99 -34.42 7.98
C ASN A 316 14.43 -34.45 9.46
N GLY A 317 13.57 -34.96 10.36
CA GLY A 317 13.87 -35.13 11.79
C GLY A 317 13.78 -33.86 12.62
N PHE A 318 13.09 -32.83 12.14
CA PHE A 318 12.92 -31.56 12.85
C PHE A 318 11.49 -31.38 13.36
N GLN A 319 11.37 -30.61 14.43
CA GLN A 319 10.08 -30.14 14.95
C GLN A 319 9.60 -28.90 14.19
N ALA A 320 8.30 -28.64 14.23
CA ALA A 320 7.71 -27.44 13.66
C ALA A 320 6.82 -26.70 14.68
N CYS A 321 6.70 -25.37 14.54
CA CYS A 321 5.75 -24.58 15.31
C CYS A 321 4.88 -23.72 14.39
N LEU A 322 3.62 -23.48 14.83
CA LEU A 322 2.71 -22.52 14.20
C LEU A 322 2.29 -21.48 15.24
N MET A 323 2.59 -20.24 14.97
CA MET A 323 2.27 -19.11 15.83
C MET A 323 1.09 -18.32 15.26
N ALA A 324 0.02 -18.17 16.06
CA ALA A 324 -1.16 -17.39 15.73
C ALA A 324 -1.28 -16.16 16.65
N PRO A 325 -1.87 -15.04 16.17
CA PRO A 325 -1.95 -13.82 16.95
C PRO A 325 -2.93 -13.85 18.13
N THR A 326 -3.88 -14.77 18.11
CA THR A 326 -4.90 -14.91 19.17
C THR A 326 -5.12 -16.37 19.55
N GLU A 327 -5.61 -16.59 20.78
CA GLU A 327 -5.94 -17.94 21.26
C GLU A 327 -7.04 -18.62 20.43
N ILE A 328 -8.01 -17.84 19.95
CA ILE A 328 -9.10 -18.35 19.10
C ILE A 328 -8.53 -18.94 17.81
N LEU A 329 -7.63 -18.20 17.15
CA LEU A 329 -6.97 -18.68 15.93
C LEU A 329 -6.06 -19.87 16.20
N ALA A 330 -5.32 -19.85 17.31
CA ALA A 330 -4.47 -20.98 17.71
C ALA A 330 -5.31 -22.25 17.92
N ASN A 331 -6.45 -22.14 18.62
CA ASN A 331 -7.39 -23.27 18.82
C ASN A 331 -7.97 -23.75 17.48
N GLN A 332 -8.33 -22.85 16.58
CA GLN A 332 -8.86 -23.23 15.26
C GLN A 332 -7.81 -23.97 14.43
N HIS A 333 -6.57 -23.49 14.40
CA HIS A 333 -5.48 -24.21 13.74
C HIS A 333 -5.21 -25.55 14.40
N TYR A 334 -5.23 -25.60 15.73
CA TYR A 334 -5.03 -26.86 16.46
C TYR A 334 -6.09 -27.90 16.10
N MET A 335 -7.36 -27.56 16.14
CA MET A 335 -8.44 -28.50 15.80
C MET A 335 -8.33 -28.98 14.35
N GLY A 336 -8.18 -28.05 13.38
CA GLY A 336 -8.12 -28.42 11.98
C GLY A 336 -6.86 -29.21 11.59
N LEU A 337 -5.70 -28.84 12.14
CA LEU A 337 -4.46 -29.54 11.84
C LEU A 337 -4.35 -30.88 12.57
N SER A 338 -4.88 -31.00 13.80
CA SER A 338 -4.92 -32.27 14.53
C SER A 338 -5.77 -33.31 13.81
N GLU A 339 -6.93 -32.90 13.27
CA GLU A 339 -7.79 -33.79 12.48
C GLU A 339 -7.04 -34.37 11.26
N LEU A 340 -6.31 -33.53 10.54
CA LEU A 340 -5.55 -33.91 9.35
C LEU A 340 -4.28 -34.73 9.68
N ALA A 341 -3.66 -34.49 10.82
CA ALA A 341 -2.41 -35.13 11.22
C ALA A 341 -2.59 -36.45 12.01
N THR A 342 -3.77 -36.67 12.59
CA THR A 342 -4.08 -37.90 13.35
C THR A 342 -3.82 -39.19 12.57
N PRO A 343 -4.23 -39.32 11.28
CA PRO A 343 -3.99 -40.53 10.50
C PRO A 343 -2.50 -40.84 10.29
N LEU A 344 -1.64 -39.80 10.38
CA LEU A 344 -0.19 -39.93 10.21
C LEU A 344 0.56 -40.23 11.52
N GLY A 345 -0.14 -40.36 12.64
CA GLY A 345 0.47 -40.57 13.95
C GLY A 345 1.30 -39.37 14.47
N ILE A 346 1.03 -38.19 13.98
CA ILE A 346 1.77 -36.96 14.35
C ILE A 346 1.21 -36.39 15.67
N ASN A 347 2.10 -36.19 16.65
CA ASN A 347 1.75 -35.56 17.92
C ASN A 347 1.70 -34.05 17.80
N ILE A 348 0.52 -33.45 17.94
CA ILE A 348 0.29 -32.00 17.94
C ILE A 348 -0.29 -31.55 19.28
N LYS A 349 0.22 -30.45 19.84
CA LYS A 349 -0.30 -29.80 21.05
C LYS A 349 -0.47 -28.33 20.87
N ILE A 350 -1.26 -27.71 21.76
CA ILE A 350 -1.48 -26.27 21.79
C ILE A 350 -0.92 -25.67 23.08
N LEU A 351 -0.26 -24.49 22.96
CA LEU A 351 0.24 -23.72 24.08
C LEU A 351 -0.18 -22.25 23.95
N THR A 352 -1.05 -21.81 24.87
CA THR A 352 -1.57 -20.43 24.91
C THR A 352 -1.40 -19.84 26.31
N GLY A 353 -1.79 -18.57 26.49
CA GLY A 353 -1.80 -17.92 27.80
C GLY A 353 -2.66 -18.64 28.82
N SER A 354 -3.78 -19.23 28.40
CA SER A 354 -4.75 -19.94 29.25
C SER A 354 -4.40 -21.39 29.57
N THR A 355 -3.34 -21.96 28.95
CA THR A 355 -2.92 -23.36 29.21
C THR A 355 -2.48 -23.52 30.67
N LYS A 356 -3.05 -24.52 31.34
CA LYS A 356 -2.81 -24.82 32.79
C LYS A 356 -1.36 -25.22 33.04
N THR A 357 -0.80 -24.84 34.20
CA THR A 357 0.59 -25.09 34.58
C THR A 357 1.02 -26.57 34.49
N ALA A 358 0.16 -27.48 34.91
CA ALA A 358 0.46 -28.92 34.82
C ALA A 358 0.58 -29.42 33.37
N GLU A 359 -0.29 -28.92 32.47
CA GLU A 359 -0.25 -29.26 31.06
C GLU A 359 0.96 -28.60 30.36
N ARG A 360 1.27 -27.36 30.72
CA ARG A 360 2.50 -26.68 30.24
C ARG A 360 3.74 -27.50 30.50
N ARG A 361 3.89 -28.08 31.70
CA ARG A 361 5.04 -28.89 32.04
C ARG A 361 5.16 -30.12 31.12
N ILE A 362 4.06 -30.84 30.90
CA ILE A 362 4.03 -31.99 29.99
C ILE A 362 4.41 -31.60 28.57
N ILE A 363 3.89 -30.46 28.09
CA ILE A 363 4.22 -29.94 26.75
C ILE A 363 5.71 -29.59 26.65
N HIS A 364 6.30 -28.93 27.66
CA HIS A 364 7.71 -28.58 27.66
C HIS A 364 8.61 -29.83 27.66
N GLU A 365 8.31 -30.83 28.52
CA GLU A 365 9.05 -32.08 28.55
C GLU A 365 8.97 -32.83 27.20
N ALA A 366 7.79 -32.87 26.57
CA ALA A 366 7.60 -33.49 25.25
C ALA A 366 8.28 -32.72 24.10
N LEU A 367 8.41 -31.41 24.20
CA LEU A 367 9.20 -30.59 23.24
C LEU A 367 10.70 -30.85 23.35
N GLU A 368 11.21 -30.89 24.57
CA GLU A 368 12.64 -31.13 24.85
C GLU A 368 13.07 -32.57 24.52
N SER A 369 12.19 -33.56 24.75
CA SER A 369 12.44 -34.96 24.36
C SER A 369 12.34 -35.17 22.84
N GLY A 370 11.56 -34.34 22.13
CA GLY A 370 11.24 -34.47 20.70
C GLY A 370 10.05 -35.39 20.41
N GLU A 371 9.31 -35.84 21.43
CA GLU A 371 8.07 -36.60 21.27
C GLU A 371 6.95 -35.74 20.68
N LEU A 372 6.95 -34.44 20.96
CA LEU A 372 6.01 -33.49 20.37
C LEU A 372 6.56 -32.99 19.04
N HIS A 373 5.86 -33.36 17.96
CA HIS A 373 6.27 -33.04 16.60
C HIS A 373 5.93 -31.61 16.18
N ILE A 374 4.70 -31.18 16.44
CA ILE A 374 4.19 -29.86 16.07
C ILE A 374 3.57 -29.19 17.30
N ILE A 375 3.94 -27.95 17.55
CA ILE A 375 3.29 -27.12 18.55
C ILE A 375 2.60 -25.93 17.90
N ILE A 376 1.36 -25.68 18.31
CA ILE A 376 0.58 -24.51 17.88
C ILE A 376 0.39 -23.60 19.08
N GLY A 377 0.48 -22.30 18.91
CA GLY A 377 0.27 -21.41 20.05
C GLY A 377 0.28 -19.93 19.69
N THR A 378 0.26 -19.12 20.73
CA THR A 378 0.35 -17.67 20.62
C THR A 378 1.76 -17.18 20.97
N HIS A 379 1.90 -15.94 21.41
CA HIS A 379 3.17 -15.40 21.94
C HIS A 379 3.77 -16.25 23.09
N ALA A 380 3.00 -17.13 23.73
CA ALA A 380 3.49 -18.07 24.72
C ALA A 380 4.63 -18.96 24.18
N LEU A 381 4.66 -19.23 22.87
CA LEU A 381 5.77 -19.98 22.24
C LEU A 381 7.11 -19.24 22.27
N LEU A 382 7.10 -17.93 22.51
CA LEU A 382 8.29 -17.08 22.58
C LEU A 382 8.93 -17.04 23.98
N GLU A 383 8.25 -17.59 24.99
CA GLU A 383 8.77 -17.64 26.36
C GLU A 383 10.08 -18.43 26.41
N ASP A 384 11.06 -17.97 27.18
CA ASP A 384 12.38 -18.61 27.27
C ASP A 384 12.33 -20.06 27.80
N LYS A 385 11.29 -20.37 28.57
CA LYS A 385 11.05 -21.73 29.09
C LYS A 385 10.60 -22.74 28.03
N VAL A 386 10.16 -22.29 26.87
CA VAL A 386 9.79 -23.15 25.74
C VAL A 386 11.07 -23.52 24.99
N GLN A 387 11.58 -24.69 25.21
CA GLN A 387 12.77 -25.22 24.55
C GLN A 387 12.38 -26.36 23.59
N PHE A 388 13.00 -26.38 22.42
CA PHE A 388 12.81 -27.41 21.43
C PHE A 388 14.04 -28.31 21.39
N LYS A 389 13.85 -29.59 21.14
CA LYS A 389 14.97 -30.48 20.82
C LYS A 389 15.64 -30.06 19.52
N ASN A 390 14.83 -29.81 18.48
CA ASN A 390 15.34 -29.47 17.15
C ASN A 390 14.26 -28.76 16.31
N LEU A 391 14.06 -27.46 16.52
CA LEU A 391 13.09 -26.70 15.76
C LEU A 391 13.63 -26.41 14.33
N GLY A 392 12.98 -26.93 13.28
CA GLY A 392 13.40 -26.71 11.89
C GLY A 392 12.53 -25.74 11.10
N LEU A 393 11.24 -25.60 11.44
CA LEU A 393 10.33 -24.69 10.75
C LEU A 393 9.44 -23.93 11.72
N ALA A 394 9.37 -22.63 11.57
CA ALA A 394 8.43 -21.75 12.27
C ALA A 394 7.45 -21.16 11.24
N VAL A 395 6.16 -21.43 11.43
CA VAL A 395 5.08 -20.82 10.66
C VAL A 395 4.45 -19.70 11.48
N ILE A 396 4.28 -18.53 10.91
CA ILE A 396 3.72 -17.33 11.57
C ILE A 396 2.49 -16.90 10.78
N ASP A 397 1.30 -16.93 11.41
CA ASP A 397 0.07 -16.48 10.78
C ASP A 397 -0.21 -15.00 11.12
N GLU A 398 -0.70 -14.23 10.13
CA GLU A 398 -1.05 -12.80 10.23
C GLU A 398 0.11 -11.93 10.77
N GLN A 399 1.21 -11.91 10.04
CA GLN A 399 2.47 -11.23 10.39
C GLN A 399 2.31 -9.78 10.90
N HIS A 400 1.38 -9.01 10.34
CA HIS A 400 1.18 -7.60 10.68
C HIS A 400 0.85 -7.35 12.17
N ARG A 401 0.51 -8.41 12.91
CA ARG A 401 0.24 -8.39 14.35
C ARG A 401 1.46 -8.76 15.22
N PHE A 402 2.58 -9.13 14.60
CA PHE A 402 3.83 -9.50 15.30
C PHE A 402 4.96 -8.53 14.97
N GLY A 403 5.60 -7.98 15.99
CA GLY A 403 6.78 -7.11 15.84
C GLY A 403 8.05 -7.87 15.38
N VAL A 404 9.00 -7.13 14.82
CA VAL A 404 10.32 -7.67 14.40
C VAL A 404 11.06 -8.34 15.56
N GLU A 405 10.97 -7.75 16.76
CA GLU A 405 11.60 -8.25 17.97
C GLU A 405 11.08 -9.63 18.39
N GLN A 406 9.77 -9.89 18.20
CA GLN A 406 9.15 -11.17 18.50
C GLN A 406 9.63 -12.27 17.56
N ARG A 407 9.82 -11.96 16.27
CA ARG A 407 10.40 -12.91 15.30
C ARG A 407 11.84 -13.25 15.62
N SER A 408 12.63 -12.28 16.07
CA SER A 408 14.03 -12.51 16.43
C SER A 408 14.19 -13.49 17.59
N LYS A 409 13.21 -13.59 18.50
CA LYS A 409 13.22 -14.57 19.59
C LYS A 409 13.07 -16.01 19.09
N LEU A 410 12.27 -16.25 18.03
CA LEU A 410 12.18 -17.57 17.40
C LEU A 410 13.50 -18.03 16.79
N TRP A 411 14.28 -17.09 16.22
CA TRP A 411 15.58 -17.40 15.62
C TRP A 411 16.61 -17.87 16.64
N LYS A 412 16.47 -17.44 17.90
CA LYS A 412 17.38 -17.79 19.01
C LYS A 412 17.04 -19.12 19.70
N LYS A 413 15.96 -19.79 19.28
CA LYS A 413 15.54 -21.07 19.87
C LYS A 413 16.43 -22.25 19.50
N ASN A 414 17.27 -22.12 18.49
CA ASN A 414 18.26 -23.12 18.04
C ASN A 414 19.59 -22.43 17.71
N GLU A 415 20.69 -23.20 17.67
CA GLU A 415 22.01 -22.73 17.22
C GLU A 415 21.96 -22.30 15.74
N ILE A 416 21.32 -23.10 14.88
CA ILE A 416 21.00 -22.74 13.49
C ILE A 416 19.52 -22.32 13.47
N PRO A 417 19.23 -21.08 13.03
CA PRO A 417 17.86 -20.58 13.01
C PRO A 417 16.91 -21.47 12.18
N PRO A 418 15.67 -21.69 12.62
CA PRO A 418 14.68 -22.43 11.85
C PRO A 418 14.33 -21.69 10.55
N HIS A 419 13.86 -22.42 9.55
CA HIS A 419 13.17 -21.81 8.42
C HIS A 419 11.92 -21.06 8.89
N VAL A 420 11.57 -19.96 8.22
CA VAL A 420 10.41 -19.14 8.58
C VAL A 420 9.46 -19.03 7.40
N LEU A 421 8.22 -19.44 7.62
CA LEU A 421 7.11 -19.24 6.69
C LEU A 421 6.10 -18.29 7.32
N VAL A 422 5.96 -17.12 6.76
CA VAL A 422 5.01 -16.11 7.21
C VAL A 422 3.77 -16.19 6.33
N MET A 423 2.58 -16.20 6.91
CA MET A 423 1.32 -16.20 6.18
C MET A 423 0.55 -14.91 6.40
N THR A 424 -0.17 -14.47 5.39
CA THR A 424 -1.14 -13.38 5.51
C THR A 424 -2.39 -13.66 4.68
N ALA A 425 -3.56 -13.37 5.24
CA ALA A 425 -4.83 -13.41 4.54
C ALA A 425 -5.24 -12.06 3.95
N THR A 426 -4.49 -10.99 4.28
CA THR A 426 -4.63 -9.72 3.59
C THR A 426 -3.80 -9.74 2.32
N PRO A 427 -4.42 -9.75 1.13
CA PRO A 427 -3.67 -9.58 -0.09
C PRO A 427 -2.99 -8.20 -0.07
N ILE A 428 -1.67 -8.21 -0.21
CA ILE A 428 -0.88 -7.01 -0.40
C ILE A 428 -0.54 -6.96 -1.89
N PRO A 429 -0.74 -5.83 -2.58
CA PRO A 429 -0.34 -5.73 -3.98
C PRO A 429 1.08 -6.25 -4.17
N ARG A 430 1.29 -7.13 -5.16
CA ARG A 430 2.61 -7.80 -5.37
C ARG A 430 3.77 -6.82 -5.43
N THR A 431 3.55 -5.70 -6.09
CA THR A 431 4.56 -4.63 -6.23
C THR A 431 4.92 -4.00 -4.91
N LEU A 432 3.93 -3.74 -4.07
CA LEU A 432 4.14 -3.18 -2.74
C LEU A 432 4.84 -4.20 -1.83
N ALA A 433 4.43 -5.46 -1.89
CA ALA A 433 5.08 -6.54 -1.15
C ALA A 433 6.57 -6.68 -1.50
N MET A 434 6.90 -6.66 -2.79
CA MET A 434 8.29 -6.71 -3.28
C MET A 434 9.14 -5.51 -2.87
N SER A 435 8.52 -4.37 -2.60
CA SER A 435 9.20 -3.13 -2.20
C SER A 435 9.33 -2.98 -0.70
N LEU A 436 8.38 -3.55 0.08
CA LEU A 436 8.35 -3.42 1.53
C LEU A 436 9.05 -4.57 2.27
N TYR A 437 8.85 -5.79 1.77
CA TYR A 437 9.37 -7.02 2.40
C TYR A 437 10.58 -7.55 1.62
N GLY A 438 11.55 -6.68 1.34
CA GLY A 438 12.75 -7.03 0.57
C GLY A 438 13.64 -8.11 1.19
N ASP A 439 13.42 -8.41 2.48
CA ASP A 439 14.08 -9.50 3.20
C ASP A 439 13.31 -10.84 3.12
N LEU A 440 12.09 -10.83 2.57
CA LEU A 440 11.26 -12.03 2.39
C LEU A 440 11.20 -12.43 0.91
N ASP A 441 11.31 -13.71 0.64
CA ASP A 441 10.87 -14.28 -0.64
C ASP A 441 9.35 -14.37 -0.62
N ILE A 442 8.69 -14.13 -1.77
CA ILE A 442 7.22 -14.02 -1.81
C ILE A 442 6.65 -15.14 -2.67
N SER A 443 5.68 -15.86 -2.11
CA SER A 443 4.82 -16.81 -2.80
C SER A 443 3.36 -16.36 -2.75
N VAL A 444 2.65 -16.53 -3.84
CA VAL A 444 1.24 -16.08 -3.95
C VAL A 444 0.37 -17.24 -4.38
N ILE A 445 -0.70 -17.51 -3.62
CA ILE A 445 -1.79 -18.38 -4.03
C ILE A 445 -2.87 -17.50 -4.62
N ASP A 446 -2.91 -17.44 -5.93
CA ASP A 446 -3.81 -16.62 -6.75
C ASP A 446 -5.00 -17.43 -7.31
N GLU A 447 -5.24 -18.60 -6.79
CA GLU A 447 -6.35 -19.48 -7.12
C GLU A 447 -7.13 -19.86 -5.86
N LEU A 448 -8.44 -19.99 -5.99
CA LEU A 448 -9.30 -20.55 -4.94
C LEU A 448 -9.48 -22.07 -5.14
N PRO A 449 -9.63 -22.83 -4.07
CA PRO A 449 -9.91 -24.27 -4.17
C PRO A 449 -11.17 -24.54 -5.00
N PRO A 450 -11.20 -25.65 -5.76
CA PRO A 450 -12.35 -26.02 -6.58
C PRO A 450 -13.61 -26.24 -5.71
N GLY A 451 -14.78 -25.93 -6.26
CA GLY A 451 -16.09 -26.09 -5.59
C GLY A 451 -16.54 -24.90 -4.74
N ARG A 452 -15.72 -23.89 -4.54
CA ARG A 452 -16.10 -22.66 -3.83
C ARG A 452 -16.90 -21.74 -4.74
N LYS A 453 -18.12 -21.35 -4.32
CA LYS A 453 -18.95 -20.39 -5.06
C LYS A 453 -18.52 -18.95 -4.76
N PRO A 454 -18.49 -18.06 -5.76
CA PRO A 454 -18.26 -16.65 -5.55
C PRO A 454 -19.31 -16.05 -4.61
N ILE A 455 -18.88 -15.20 -3.68
CA ILE A 455 -19.79 -14.52 -2.76
C ILE A 455 -20.50 -13.40 -3.55
N GLN A 456 -21.83 -13.41 -3.58
CA GLN A 456 -22.60 -12.34 -4.19
C GLN A 456 -22.61 -11.12 -3.27
N THR A 457 -21.92 -10.06 -3.68
CA THR A 457 -21.85 -8.81 -2.91
C THR A 457 -22.79 -7.79 -3.51
N VAL A 458 -23.64 -7.19 -2.68
CA VAL A 458 -24.60 -6.16 -3.10
C VAL A 458 -24.56 -4.96 -2.17
N HIS A 459 -24.68 -3.78 -2.75
CA HIS A 459 -24.83 -2.52 -2.02
C HIS A 459 -26.32 -2.16 -1.89
N ARG A 460 -26.75 -1.73 -0.70
CA ARG A 460 -28.12 -1.28 -0.41
C ARG A 460 -28.07 -0.03 0.48
N TYR A 461 -28.97 0.90 0.20
CA TYR A 461 -29.21 2.06 1.07
C TYR A 461 -30.18 1.71 2.19
N ASP A 462 -30.08 2.44 3.33
CA ASP A 462 -30.93 2.23 4.50
C ASP A 462 -32.44 2.18 4.18
N GLY A 463 -32.88 2.91 3.19
CA GLY A 463 -34.28 2.84 2.72
C GLY A 463 -34.73 1.47 2.24
N ASN A 464 -33.81 0.56 1.95
CA ASN A 464 -34.11 -0.82 1.53
C ASN A 464 -34.03 -1.84 2.68
N ARG A 465 -33.88 -1.39 3.94
CA ARG A 465 -33.67 -2.24 5.12
C ARG A 465 -34.73 -3.32 5.27
N LEU A 466 -36.00 -3.01 5.09
CA LEU A 466 -37.09 -3.98 5.19
C LEU A 466 -37.00 -5.11 4.15
N LYS A 467 -36.52 -4.80 2.94
CA LYS A 467 -36.27 -5.83 1.91
C LYS A 467 -35.11 -6.74 2.29
N VAL A 468 -34.06 -6.18 2.91
CA VAL A 468 -32.92 -6.95 3.43
C VAL A 468 -33.39 -7.85 4.56
N TRP A 469 -34.17 -7.34 5.53
CA TRP A 469 -34.71 -8.16 6.65
C TRP A 469 -35.59 -9.32 6.14
N LYS A 470 -36.43 -9.07 5.13
CA LYS A 470 -37.19 -10.16 4.49
C LYS A 470 -36.27 -11.24 3.92
N PHE A 471 -35.23 -10.84 3.17
CA PHE A 471 -34.24 -11.75 2.63
C PHE A 471 -33.52 -12.56 3.72
N LEU A 472 -33.14 -11.92 4.85
CA LEU A 472 -32.53 -12.63 5.98
C LEU A 472 -33.47 -13.68 6.59
N LYS A 473 -34.77 -13.34 6.74
CA LYS A 473 -35.79 -14.30 7.25
C LYS A 473 -35.93 -15.50 6.31
N ASP A 474 -35.91 -15.27 5.00
CA ASP A 474 -35.96 -16.32 3.99
C ASP A 474 -34.71 -17.24 4.05
N GLU A 475 -33.52 -16.68 4.25
CA GLU A 475 -32.28 -17.47 4.41
C GLU A 475 -32.24 -18.23 5.74
N ILE A 476 -32.68 -17.63 6.84
CA ILE A 476 -32.78 -18.32 8.14
C ILE A 476 -33.81 -19.45 8.07
N ALA A 477 -34.94 -19.27 7.37
CA ALA A 477 -35.91 -20.34 7.16
C ALA A 477 -35.34 -21.56 6.41
N LYS A 478 -34.27 -21.37 5.61
CA LYS A 478 -33.50 -22.45 4.96
C LYS A 478 -32.48 -23.10 5.91
N GLY A 479 -32.46 -22.71 7.18
CA GLY A 479 -31.51 -23.20 8.19
C GLY A 479 -30.16 -22.48 8.21
N ARG A 480 -30.01 -21.36 7.52
CA ARG A 480 -28.78 -20.60 7.41
C ARG A 480 -28.57 -19.61 8.55
N GLN A 481 -27.32 -19.22 8.76
CA GLN A 481 -26.97 -18.24 9.78
C GLN A 481 -26.45 -16.95 9.16
N VAL A 482 -26.59 -15.85 9.90
CA VAL A 482 -26.33 -14.50 9.46
C VAL A 482 -25.36 -13.78 10.41
N TYR A 483 -24.36 -13.12 9.85
CA TYR A 483 -23.57 -12.10 10.56
C TYR A 483 -24.09 -10.71 10.26
N ILE A 484 -24.20 -9.86 11.29
CA ILE A 484 -24.48 -8.42 11.15
C ILE A 484 -23.37 -7.66 11.88
N VAL A 485 -22.58 -6.89 11.14
CA VAL A 485 -21.38 -6.24 11.66
C VAL A 485 -21.53 -4.72 11.66
N TYR A 486 -21.27 -4.11 12.80
CA TYR A 486 -21.26 -2.65 13.01
C TYR A 486 -19.82 -2.13 13.04
N PRO A 487 -19.55 -0.91 12.52
CA PRO A 487 -18.21 -0.31 12.57
C PRO A 487 -17.84 0.07 14.00
N LEU A 488 -16.52 0.06 14.28
CA LEU A 488 -15.96 0.74 15.47
C LEU A 488 -15.59 2.17 15.07
N ILE A 489 -15.99 3.15 15.87
CA ILE A 489 -15.62 4.55 15.70
C ILE A 489 -14.40 4.81 16.59
N GLN A 490 -13.22 5.02 16.01
CA GLN A 490 -11.96 5.17 16.76
C GLN A 490 -11.93 6.33 17.75
N GLU A 491 -12.84 7.30 17.64
CA GLU A 491 -12.85 8.52 18.48
C GLU A 491 -13.64 8.38 19.77
N SER A 492 -14.50 7.36 19.95
CA SER A 492 -15.28 7.19 21.17
C SER A 492 -15.80 5.76 21.39
N GLU A 493 -15.06 4.98 22.18
CA GLU A 493 -15.50 3.63 22.63
C GLU A 493 -16.89 3.59 23.27
N LYS A 494 -17.36 4.72 23.83
CA LYS A 494 -18.70 4.81 24.44
C LYS A 494 -19.78 4.93 23.38
N MET A 495 -19.54 5.66 22.30
CA MET A 495 -20.49 5.79 21.18
C MET A 495 -20.60 4.49 20.40
N ASP A 496 -19.50 3.83 20.12
CA ASP A 496 -19.48 2.54 19.42
C ASP A 496 -20.30 1.47 20.13
N TYR A 497 -20.16 1.42 21.47
CA TYR A 497 -20.93 0.48 22.28
C TYR A 497 -22.42 0.81 22.24
N LYS A 498 -22.78 2.10 22.26
CA LYS A 498 -24.18 2.55 22.17
C LYS A 498 -24.78 2.21 20.81
N ASP A 499 -24.10 2.53 19.72
CA ASP A 499 -24.54 2.24 18.34
C ASP A 499 -24.74 0.74 18.13
N LEU A 500 -23.84 -0.10 18.67
CA LEU A 500 -23.99 -1.54 18.63
C LEU A 500 -25.20 -2.03 19.43
N MET A 501 -25.41 -1.50 20.65
CA MET A 501 -26.53 -1.90 21.50
C MET A 501 -27.87 -1.45 20.94
N ASP A 502 -27.96 -0.22 20.42
CA ASP A 502 -29.16 0.27 19.73
C ASP A 502 -29.47 -0.59 18.49
N GLY A 503 -28.42 -0.99 17.74
CA GLY A 503 -28.53 -1.92 16.63
C GLY A 503 -29.00 -3.31 17.05
N TYR A 504 -28.41 -3.85 18.12
CA TYR A 504 -28.82 -5.15 18.67
C TYR A 504 -30.29 -5.17 19.15
N GLU A 505 -30.73 -4.12 19.85
CA GLU A 505 -32.12 -3.97 20.27
C GLU A 505 -33.08 -3.88 19.08
N SER A 506 -32.71 -3.11 18.04
CA SER A 506 -33.48 -3.00 16.82
C SER A 506 -33.62 -4.36 16.12
N ILE A 507 -32.50 -5.11 15.96
CA ILE A 507 -32.51 -6.43 15.35
C ILE A 507 -33.34 -7.41 16.19
N SER A 508 -33.20 -7.40 17.53
CA SER A 508 -33.96 -8.29 18.40
C SER A 508 -35.47 -8.03 18.35
N ARG A 509 -35.88 -6.80 18.04
CA ARG A 509 -37.28 -6.43 17.82
C ARG A 509 -37.79 -6.95 16.46
N ASP A 510 -36.98 -6.84 15.41
CA ASP A 510 -37.33 -7.32 14.06
C ASP A 510 -37.25 -8.83 13.91
N PHE A 511 -36.46 -9.49 14.78
CA PHE A 511 -36.25 -10.93 14.85
C PHE A 511 -36.53 -11.47 16.27
N PRO A 512 -37.82 -11.51 16.68
CA PRO A 512 -38.21 -11.81 18.06
C PRO A 512 -38.08 -13.31 18.41
N LEU A 513 -37.79 -13.59 19.69
CA LEU A 513 -37.93 -14.94 20.27
C LEU A 513 -39.41 -15.38 20.27
N PRO A 514 -39.71 -16.65 20.20
CA PRO A 514 -38.80 -17.82 20.11
C PRO A 514 -38.36 -18.14 18.69
N GLN A 515 -38.89 -17.44 17.66
CA GLN A 515 -38.71 -17.77 16.26
C GLN A 515 -37.26 -17.53 15.81
N TYR A 516 -36.59 -16.51 16.35
CA TYR A 516 -35.22 -16.16 16.04
C TYR A 516 -34.41 -15.97 17.32
N SER A 517 -33.16 -16.45 17.28
CA SER A 517 -32.22 -16.26 18.40
C SER A 517 -31.03 -15.44 17.93
N VAL A 518 -30.69 -14.39 18.68
CA VAL A 518 -29.62 -13.42 18.34
C VAL A 518 -28.52 -13.49 19.39
N SER A 519 -27.29 -13.71 18.95
CA SER A 519 -26.07 -13.56 19.76
C SER A 519 -25.43 -12.19 19.54
N ILE A 520 -24.71 -11.70 20.54
CA ILE A 520 -23.94 -10.46 20.44
C ILE A 520 -22.49 -10.71 20.86
N VAL A 521 -21.53 -10.15 20.09
CA VAL A 521 -20.09 -10.22 20.41
C VAL A 521 -19.41 -8.87 20.16
N HIS A 522 -18.74 -8.32 21.18
CA HIS A 522 -18.04 -7.05 21.09
C HIS A 522 -16.77 -7.00 21.94
N GLY A 523 -15.93 -5.98 21.73
CA GLY A 523 -14.60 -5.83 22.35
C GLY A 523 -14.62 -5.80 23.89
N LYS A 524 -15.67 -5.26 24.50
CA LYS A 524 -15.78 -5.12 25.97
C LYS A 524 -16.20 -6.38 26.72
N MET A 525 -16.65 -7.43 26.04
CA MET A 525 -17.00 -8.68 26.68
C MET A 525 -15.75 -9.38 27.23
N LYS A 526 -15.93 -10.10 28.35
CA LYS A 526 -14.89 -10.98 28.87
C LYS A 526 -14.60 -12.12 27.89
N PRO A 527 -13.35 -12.62 27.78
CA PRO A 527 -13.01 -13.70 26.87
C PRO A 527 -13.96 -14.92 26.96
N ALA A 528 -14.27 -15.39 28.15
CA ALA A 528 -15.16 -16.53 28.36
C ALA A 528 -16.61 -16.28 27.85
N GLU A 529 -17.10 -15.05 27.92
CA GLU A 529 -18.43 -14.67 27.40
C GLU A 529 -18.41 -14.67 25.87
N LYS A 530 -17.34 -14.12 25.27
CA LYS A 530 -17.14 -14.16 23.81
C LYS A 530 -17.11 -15.60 23.29
N ASP A 531 -16.32 -16.43 23.93
CA ASP A 531 -16.17 -17.84 23.55
C ASP A 531 -17.50 -18.59 23.68
N SER A 532 -18.29 -18.32 24.74
CA SER A 532 -19.61 -18.90 24.92
C SER A 532 -20.59 -18.50 23.81
N GLU A 533 -20.69 -17.20 23.47
CA GLU A 533 -21.59 -16.73 22.42
C GLU A 533 -21.15 -17.22 21.03
N MET A 534 -19.84 -17.26 20.76
CA MET A 534 -19.30 -17.83 19.54
C MET A 534 -19.57 -19.33 19.43
N ALA A 535 -19.43 -20.09 20.51
CA ALA A 535 -19.74 -21.52 20.55
C ALA A 535 -21.24 -21.79 20.31
N ARG A 536 -22.13 -20.97 20.87
CA ARG A 536 -23.58 -21.04 20.63
C ARG A 536 -23.91 -20.83 19.15
N PHE A 537 -23.29 -19.84 18.51
CA PHE A 537 -23.48 -19.58 17.10
C PHE A 537 -22.89 -20.69 16.23
N ALA A 538 -21.67 -21.16 16.50
CA ALA A 538 -21.05 -22.27 15.79
C ALA A 538 -21.86 -23.57 15.89
N ALA A 539 -22.50 -23.82 17.05
CA ALA A 539 -23.37 -24.96 17.28
C ALA A 539 -24.80 -24.79 16.68
N ASN A 540 -25.04 -23.77 15.88
CA ASN A 540 -26.33 -23.42 15.28
C ASN A 540 -27.48 -23.23 16.31
N LYS A 541 -27.14 -22.80 17.55
CA LYS A 541 -28.12 -22.47 18.59
C LYS A 541 -28.66 -21.04 18.45
N THR A 542 -28.01 -20.22 17.66
CA THR A 542 -28.45 -18.84 17.35
C THR A 542 -28.40 -18.61 15.84
N ASN A 543 -29.38 -17.88 15.32
CA ASN A 543 -29.57 -17.64 13.89
C ASN A 543 -28.75 -16.43 13.40
N ILE A 544 -28.63 -15.42 14.25
CA ILE A 544 -27.99 -14.15 13.92
C ILE A 544 -26.90 -13.88 14.95
N MET A 545 -25.74 -13.47 14.46
CA MET A 545 -24.68 -12.90 15.29
C MET A 545 -24.49 -11.43 14.97
N VAL A 546 -24.74 -10.58 15.95
CA VAL A 546 -24.47 -9.14 15.90
C VAL A 546 -23.11 -8.89 16.51
N ALA A 547 -22.23 -8.19 15.79
CA ALA A 547 -20.89 -7.96 16.31
C ALA A 547 -20.28 -6.65 15.81
N THR A 548 -19.20 -6.22 16.49
CA THR A 548 -18.26 -5.25 15.96
C THR A 548 -17.18 -5.94 15.12
N THR A 549 -16.19 -5.18 14.64
CA THR A 549 -15.04 -5.69 13.86
C THR A 549 -14.22 -6.80 14.53
N VAL A 550 -14.51 -7.13 15.80
CA VAL A 550 -13.88 -8.26 16.52
C VAL A 550 -14.03 -9.60 15.78
N ILE A 551 -15.04 -9.74 14.90
CA ILE A 551 -15.21 -10.92 14.02
C ILE A 551 -14.14 -11.02 12.92
N GLU A 552 -13.34 -9.98 12.67
CA GLU A 552 -12.22 -10.06 11.72
C GLU A 552 -11.28 -11.23 12.03
N VAL A 553 -11.30 -11.75 13.28
CA VAL A 553 -10.38 -12.76 13.75
C VAL A 553 -11.13 -14.05 14.15
N GLY A 554 -11.10 -15.06 13.27
CA GLY A 554 -10.85 -16.41 13.71
C GLY A 554 -12.00 -17.40 13.82
N VAL A 555 -13.29 -17.14 13.59
CA VAL A 555 -14.28 -18.23 13.71
C VAL A 555 -14.79 -18.69 12.36
N ASN A 556 -14.61 -20.00 12.11
CA ASN A 556 -15.14 -20.67 10.94
C ASN A 556 -16.52 -21.25 11.26
N VAL A 557 -17.57 -20.66 10.67
CA VAL A 557 -18.94 -21.19 10.76
C VAL A 557 -19.43 -21.50 9.35
N PRO A 558 -19.30 -22.73 8.87
CA PRO A 558 -19.64 -23.11 7.50
C PRO A 558 -21.11 -22.81 7.14
N ASN A 559 -22.02 -22.85 8.11
CA ASN A 559 -23.43 -22.57 7.94
C ASN A 559 -23.78 -21.08 7.84
N ALA A 560 -22.87 -20.18 8.20
CA ALA A 560 -23.07 -18.74 8.07
C ALA A 560 -22.86 -18.33 6.62
N SER A 561 -23.96 -18.10 5.89
CA SER A 561 -23.96 -17.80 4.46
C SER A 561 -24.25 -16.34 4.14
N VAL A 562 -24.69 -15.54 5.11
CA VAL A 562 -25.01 -14.11 4.89
C VAL A 562 -24.18 -13.22 5.82
N MET A 563 -23.52 -12.21 5.24
CA MET A 563 -22.84 -11.12 5.94
C MET A 563 -23.55 -9.82 5.64
N VAL A 564 -24.04 -9.14 6.65
CA VAL A 564 -24.52 -7.76 6.54
C VAL A 564 -23.52 -6.84 7.21
N ILE A 565 -23.05 -5.82 6.51
CA ILE A 565 -22.12 -4.82 7.03
C ILE A 565 -22.87 -3.48 7.09
N GLU A 566 -23.17 -3.06 8.32
CA GLU A 566 -23.84 -1.79 8.59
C GLU A 566 -22.86 -0.61 8.49
N SER A 567 -23.35 0.51 7.96
CA SER A 567 -22.54 1.71 7.72
C SER A 567 -21.23 1.37 6.98
N ALA A 568 -21.34 0.61 5.89
CA ALA A 568 -20.20 0.09 5.12
C ALA A 568 -19.29 1.21 4.59
N GLU A 569 -19.79 2.45 4.46
CA GLU A 569 -19.01 3.63 4.09
C GLU A 569 -17.90 3.97 5.09
N ARG A 570 -17.99 3.49 6.33
CA ARG A 570 -16.99 3.72 7.38
C ARG A 570 -15.83 2.72 7.38
N PHE A 571 -15.95 1.65 6.61
CA PHE A 571 -14.91 0.62 6.52
C PHE A 571 -13.93 0.87 5.37
N GLY A 572 -12.68 0.49 5.59
CA GLY A 572 -11.71 0.37 4.50
C GLY A 572 -11.97 -0.86 3.61
N LEU A 573 -11.47 -0.82 2.36
CA LEU A 573 -11.63 -1.94 1.41
C LEU A 573 -11.10 -3.27 1.95
N SER A 574 -9.92 -3.24 2.55
CA SER A 574 -9.30 -4.44 3.13
C SER A 574 -10.16 -5.03 4.25
N GLN A 575 -10.77 -4.18 5.11
CA GLN A 575 -11.67 -4.65 6.17
C GLN A 575 -12.96 -5.25 5.60
N LEU A 576 -13.59 -4.57 4.62
CA LEU A 576 -14.77 -5.10 3.94
C LEU A 576 -14.50 -6.47 3.31
N HIS A 577 -13.34 -6.63 2.69
CA HIS A 577 -12.92 -7.88 2.08
C HIS A 577 -12.70 -8.99 3.12
N GLN A 578 -12.05 -8.70 4.24
CA GLN A 578 -11.86 -9.65 5.34
C GLN A 578 -13.19 -10.09 5.96
N LEU A 579 -14.11 -9.15 6.19
CA LEU A 579 -15.46 -9.45 6.68
C LEU A 579 -16.24 -10.31 5.69
N ARG A 580 -16.22 -9.97 4.40
CA ARG A 580 -16.82 -10.77 3.35
C ARG A 580 -16.29 -12.22 3.35
N GLY A 581 -14.99 -12.38 3.56
CA GLY A 581 -14.34 -13.70 3.61
C GLY A 581 -14.75 -14.58 4.80
N ARG A 582 -15.54 -14.07 5.76
CA ARG A 582 -16.09 -14.86 6.88
C ARG A 582 -17.27 -15.73 6.48
N VAL A 583 -17.91 -15.43 5.35
CA VAL A 583 -18.92 -16.29 4.73
C VAL A 583 -18.35 -16.97 3.48
N GLY A 584 -19.10 -17.86 2.84
CA GLY A 584 -18.65 -18.56 1.63
C GLY A 584 -17.70 -19.72 1.92
N ARG A 585 -17.76 -20.30 3.10
CA ARG A 585 -16.94 -21.47 3.49
C ARG A 585 -17.68 -22.81 3.36
N GLY A 586 -19.00 -22.77 3.15
CA GLY A 586 -19.83 -23.92 2.85
C GLY A 586 -20.02 -24.13 1.35
N ALA A 587 -20.71 -25.22 0.97
CA ALA A 587 -21.04 -25.56 -0.42
C ALA A 587 -22.13 -24.66 -1.02
N ASP A 588 -22.81 -23.89 -0.18
CA ASP A 588 -23.97 -23.11 -0.56
C ASP A 588 -23.61 -21.69 -1.01
N GLN A 589 -24.54 -21.06 -1.78
CA GLN A 589 -24.38 -19.67 -2.18
C GLN A 589 -24.35 -18.75 -0.96
N SER A 590 -23.36 -17.87 -0.91
CA SER A 590 -23.21 -16.89 0.17
C SER A 590 -23.33 -15.46 -0.34
N TYR A 591 -23.75 -14.59 0.57
CA TYR A 591 -24.11 -13.21 0.25
C TYR A 591 -23.40 -12.24 1.19
N CYS A 592 -22.98 -11.10 0.65
CA CYS A 592 -22.45 -9.98 1.45
C CYS A 592 -23.27 -8.72 1.09
N ILE A 593 -23.94 -8.14 2.07
CA ILE A 593 -24.81 -6.98 1.90
C ILE A 593 -24.15 -5.79 2.58
N LEU A 594 -23.81 -4.78 1.79
CA LEU A 594 -23.20 -3.54 2.26
C LEU A 594 -24.30 -2.49 2.44
N MET A 595 -24.62 -2.15 3.69
CA MET A 595 -25.63 -1.15 4.04
C MET A 595 -24.98 0.23 4.23
N THR A 596 -25.57 1.28 3.66
CA THR A 596 -25.06 2.65 3.76
C THR A 596 -26.16 3.70 3.85
N GLY A 597 -25.79 4.89 4.35
CA GLY A 597 -26.59 6.09 4.22
C GLY A 597 -26.67 6.59 2.77
N GLN A 598 -27.56 7.57 2.51
CA GLN A 598 -27.82 8.05 1.14
C GLN A 598 -26.72 8.93 0.55
N LYS A 599 -25.95 9.64 1.39
CA LYS A 599 -24.90 10.59 0.95
C LYS A 599 -23.54 9.90 0.97
N LEU A 600 -22.99 9.63 -0.20
CA LEU A 600 -21.69 8.98 -0.34
C LEU A 600 -20.72 9.86 -1.13
N GLY A 601 -19.49 10.00 -0.64
CA GLY A 601 -18.40 10.61 -1.40
C GLY A 601 -17.93 9.71 -2.55
N ASN A 602 -17.19 10.28 -3.51
CA ASN A 602 -16.72 9.54 -4.69
C ASN A 602 -15.84 8.35 -4.33
N ASP A 603 -14.90 8.51 -3.43
CA ASP A 603 -13.98 7.41 -3.00
C ASP A 603 -14.76 6.27 -2.35
N THR A 604 -15.78 6.61 -1.56
CA THR A 604 -16.66 5.61 -0.94
C THR A 604 -17.46 4.84 -1.99
N LYS A 605 -18.01 5.53 -3.00
CA LYS A 605 -18.70 4.88 -4.13
C LYS A 605 -17.75 3.91 -4.83
N THR A 606 -16.55 4.35 -5.17
CA THR A 606 -15.53 3.50 -5.81
C THR A 606 -15.21 2.27 -4.97
N ARG A 607 -15.09 2.41 -3.63
CA ARG A 607 -14.87 1.26 -2.72
C ARG A 607 -16.01 0.26 -2.77
N LEU A 608 -17.26 0.72 -2.66
CA LEU A 608 -18.44 -0.16 -2.66
C LEU A 608 -18.65 -0.83 -4.02
N GLU A 609 -18.48 -0.10 -5.11
CA GLU A 609 -18.54 -0.62 -6.48
C GLU A 609 -17.49 -1.70 -6.71
N THR A 610 -16.26 -1.49 -6.24
CA THR A 610 -15.19 -2.49 -6.31
C THR A 610 -15.56 -3.76 -5.57
N MET A 611 -16.08 -3.64 -4.34
CA MET A 611 -16.54 -4.79 -3.56
C MET A 611 -17.66 -5.58 -4.24
N CYS A 612 -18.57 -4.90 -4.95
CA CYS A 612 -19.65 -5.55 -5.68
C CYS A 612 -19.18 -6.20 -6.99
N ARG A 613 -18.16 -5.63 -7.64
CA ARG A 613 -17.68 -6.05 -8.94
C ARG A 613 -16.77 -7.27 -8.89
N THR A 614 -15.88 -7.33 -7.89
CA THR A 614 -14.84 -8.36 -7.83
C THR A 614 -14.80 -9.10 -6.49
N ASN A 615 -14.46 -10.39 -6.56
CA ASN A 615 -14.13 -11.20 -5.39
C ASN A 615 -12.60 -11.37 -5.21
N ASP A 616 -11.80 -10.90 -6.17
CA ASP A 616 -10.33 -11.00 -6.10
C ASP A 616 -9.77 -10.02 -5.08
N GLY A 617 -9.20 -10.55 -4.00
CA GLY A 617 -8.59 -9.78 -2.93
C GLY A 617 -7.37 -8.98 -3.37
N PHE A 618 -6.63 -9.42 -4.39
CA PHE A 618 -5.48 -8.68 -4.92
C PHE A 618 -5.94 -7.44 -5.70
N GLU A 619 -6.99 -7.57 -6.51
CA GLU A 619 -7.60 -6.44 -7.21
C GLU A 619 -8.16 -5.41 -6.20
N ILE A 620 -8.84 -5.88 -5.15
CA ILE A 620 -9.35 -5.02 -4.07
C ILE A 620 -8.21 -4.28 -3.38
N ALA A 621 -7.12 -4.96 -3.08
CA ALA A 621 -5.95 -4.35 -2.46
C ALA A 621 -5.27 -3.30 -3.37
N GLU A 622 -5.24 -3.53 -4.69
CA GLU A 622 -4.75 -2.54 -5.65
C GLU A 622 -5.61 -1.27 -5.69
N VAL A 623 -6.93 -1.42 -5.62
CA VAL A 623 -7.85 -0.27 -5.55
C VAL A 623 -7.71 0.46 -4.21
N ASP A 624 -7.61 -0.28 -3.09
CA ASP A 624 -7.39 0.32 -1.77
C ASP A 624 -6.10 1.15 -1.73
N LEU A 625 -5.03 0.62 -2.32
CA LEU A 625 -3.74 1.32 -2.46
C LEU A 625 -3.87 2.59 -3.31
N LYS A 626 -4.64 2.55 -4.40
CA LYS A 626 -4.87 3.73 -5.25
C LYS A 626 -5.66 4.84 -4.54
N LEU A 627 -6.64 4.46 -3.72
CA LEU A 627 -7.50 5.42 -3.01
C LEU A 627 -6.81 6.06 -1.80
N ARG A 628 -6.03 5.28 -1.03
CA ARG A 628 -5.35 5.78 0.18
C ARG A 628 -3.97 6.37 -0.10
N GLY A 629 -3.33 5.94 -1.18
CA GLY A 629 -1.91 6.19 -1.40
C GLY A 629 -0.98 5.28 -0.57
N PRO A 630 0.30 5.22 -0.92
CA PRO A 630 1.26 4.31 -0.27
C PRO A 630 1.55 4.66 1.21
N GLY A 631 1.35 5.92 1.63
CA GLY A 631 1.67 6.40 2.98
C GLY A 631 0.75 5.85 4.08
N ASP A 632 -0.55 5.75 3.79
CA ASP A 632 -1.55 5.33 4.79
C ASP A 632 -1.60 3.83 5.01
N ILE A 633 -1.22 3.02 4.02
CA ILE A 633 -1.20 1.55 4.13
C ILE A 633 -0.05 1.08 5.01
N MET A 634 1.03 1.83 5.05
CA MET A 634 2.24 1.47 5.81
C MET A 634 2.12 1.72 7.32
N GLY A 635 1.07 2.37 7.79
CA GLY A 635 0.92 2.75 9.20
C GLY A 635 2.12 3.59 9.68
N THR A 636 1.91 4.69 10.31
CA THR A 636 2.92 5.68 10.71
C THR A 636 4.04 5.17 11.63
N GLN A 637 4.12 3.87 11.96
CA GLN A 637 5.05 3.35 12.97
C GLN A 637 5.86 2.09 12.62
N GLN A 638 5.65 1.41 11.49
CA GLN A 638 6.30 0.10 11.30
C GLN A 638 7.25 -0.08 10.13
N SER A 639 7.35 0.86 9.20
CA SER A 639 8.35 0.78 8.13
C SER A 639 8.80 2.18 7.75
N GLY A 640 10.10 2.39 7.71
CA GLY A 640 10.66 3.60 7.12
C GLY A 640 10.10 3.76 5.71
N VAL A 641 9.22 4.73 5.55
CA VAL A 641 8.62 5.09 4.27
C VAL A 641 9.76 5.25 3.27
N LEU A 642 9.73 4.47 2.18
CA LEU A 642 10.62 4.69 1.05
C LEU A 642 10.37 6.12 0.56
N ASN A 643 11.29 7.03 0.88
CA ASN A 643 11.17 8.44 0.53
C ASN A 643 11.49 8.56 -0.96
N LEU A 644 10.50 8.22 -1.80
CA LEU A 644 10.58 8.34 -3.25
C LEU A 644 10.51 9.81 -3.64
N GLN A 645 11.37 10.22 -4.56
CA GLN A 645 11.44 11.61 -5.01
C GLN A 645 10.60 11.86 -6.27
N ILE A 646 10.54 10.89 -7.18
CA ILE A 646 9.83 11.04 -8.46
C ILE A 646 8.93 9.85 -8.78
N ALA A 647 9.29 8.64 -8.34
CA ALA A 647 8.50 7.44 -8.60
C ALA A 647 7.33 7.31 -7.62
N ASP A 648 6.27 6.68 -8.08
CA ASP A 648 5.08 6.32 -7.29
C ASP A 648 4.87 4.80 -7.39
N LEU A 649 4.93 4.09 -6.27
CA LEU A 649 4.83 2.61 -6.25
C LEU A 649 3.52 2.09 -6.82
N VAL A 650 2.47 2.92 -6.85
CA VAL A 650 1.15 2.56 -7.37
C VAL A 650 1.06 2.81 -8.87
N LYS A 651 1.43 4.03 -9.28
CA LYS A 651 1.31 4.47 -10.67
C LYS A 651 2.39 3.89 -11.57
N ASP A 652 3.59 3.65 -11.02
CA ASP A 652 4.77 3.24 -11.76
C ASP A 652 5.08 1.74 -11.58
N ARG A 653 4.03 0.92 -11.40
CA ARG A 653 4.12 -0.53 -11.20
C ARG A 653 4.97 -1.23 -12.28
N ASP A 654 4.71 -0.90 -13.55
CA ASP A 654 5.39 -1.56 -14.68
C ASP A 654 6.87 -1.20 -14.69
N ILE A 655 7.20 0.06 -14.35
CA ILE A 655 8.59 0.51 -14.21
C ILE A 655 9.29 -0.22 -13.05
N LEU A 656 8.59 -0.43 -11.94
CA LEU A 656 9.13 -1.17 -10.79
C LEU A 656 9.42 -2.64 -11.14
N MET A 657 8.50 -3.31 -11.85
CA MET A 657 8.70 -4.70 -12.28
C MET A 657 9.87 -4.82 -13.26
N LEU A 658 9.96 -3.88 -14.20
CA LEU A 658 11.08 -3.79 -15.12
C LEU A 658 12.41 -3.57 -14.38
N ALA A 659 12.46 -2.59 -13.47
CA ALA A 659 13.63 -2.31 -12.66
C ALA A 659 14.09 -3.53 -11.85
N ARG A 660 13.15 -4.27 -11.26
CA ARG A 660 13.44 -5.52 -10.54
C ARG A 660 14.03 -6.60 -11.44
N GLN A 661 13.45 -6.80 -12.63
CA GLN A 661 13.94 -7.78 -13.59
C GLN A 661 15.40 -7.51 -13.96
N TYR A 662 15.73 -6.28 -14.29
CA TYR A 662 17.10 -5.88 -14.63
C TYR A 662 18.06 -5.94 -13.44
N ALA A 663 17.60 -5.58 -12.24
CA ALA A 663 18.41 -5.70 -11.03
C ALA A 663 18.77 -7.17 -10.72
N ILE A 664 17.81 -8.10 -10.87
CA ILE A 664 18.06 -9.54 -10.74
C ILE A 664 19.04 -10.04 -11.80
N ALA A 665 18.84 -9.67 -13.07
CA ALA A 665 19.71 -10.09 -14.17
C ALA A 665 21.14 -9.60 -13.96
N LEU A 666 21.32 -8.34 -13.56
CA LEU A 666 22.63 -7.75 -13.28
C LEU A 666 23.33 -8.48 -12.13
N LEU A 667 22.65 -8.68 -10.99
CA LEU A 667 23.24 -9.34 -9.82
C LEU A 667 23.49 -10.83 -10.05
N LYS A 668 22.77 -11.50 -10.96
CA LYS A 668 23.08 -12.86 -11.38
C LYS A 668 24.35 -12.92 -12.23
N ALA A 669 24.54 -11.94 -13.11
CA ALA A 669 25.73 -11.87 -13.98
C ALA A 669 26.98 -11.38 -13.21
N ASP A 670 26.80 -10.40 -12.31
CA ASP A 670 27.89 -9.77 -11.56
C ASP A 670 27.38 -9.37 -10.15
N ALA A 671 27.37 -10.32 -9.23
CA ALA A 671 26.83 -10.16 -7.88
C ALA A 671 27.52 -9.04 -7.07
N GLY A 672 28.81 -8.77 -7.35
CA GLY A 672 29.60 -7.72 -6.69
C GLY A 672 29.65 -6.40 -7.47
N MET A 673 29.06 -6.33 -8.65
CA MET A 673 29.20 -5.19 -9.57
C MET A 673 30.68 -4.83 -9.83
N ASN A 674 31.50 -5.85 -10.04
CA ASN A 674 32.97 -5.72 -10.16
C ASN A 674 33.44 -5.50 -11.59
N LEU A 675 32.60 -5.74 -12.58
CA LEU A 675 32.93 -5.48 -13.98
C LEU A 675 33.19 -4.00 -14.22
N PRO A 676 34.15 -3.63 -15.09
CA PRO A 676 34.49 -2.22 -15.38
C PRO A 676 33.30 -1.36 -15.78
N GLU A 677 32.37 -1.94 -16.55
CA GLU A 677 31.14 -1.28 -17.01
C GLU A 677 30.14 -1.01 -15.88
N HIS A 678 30.25 -1.70 -14.75
CA HIS A 678 29.43 -1.51 -13.56
C HIS A 678 30.09 -0.58 -12.52
N ALA A 679 31.29 -0.07 -12.75
CA ALA A 679 32.04 0.71 -11.75
C ALA A 679 31.31 1.98 -11.30
N ALA A 680 30.68 2.71 -12.23
CA ALA A 680 29.90 3.92 -11.90
C ALA A 680 28.65 3.58 -11.07
N LEU A 681 27.95 2.51 -11.45
CA LEU A 681 26.79 1.98 -10.72
C LEU A 681 27.17 1.55 -9.30
N ARG A 682 28.25 0.80 -9.15
CA ARG A 682 28.75 0.35 -7.84
C ARG A 682 29.11 1.53 -6.95
N HIS A 683 29.81 2.54 -7.49
CA HIS A 683 30.14 3.74 -6.72
C HIS A 683 28.89 4.47 -6.23
N ALA A 684 27.92 4.70 -7.13
CA ALA A 684 26.65 5.33 -6.77
C ALA A 684 25.85 4.52 -5.74
N TYR A 685 25.83 3.19 -5.86
CA TYR A 685 25.20 2.27 -4.91
C TYR A 685 25.82 2.37 -3.52
N ILE A 686 27.17 2.37 -3.42
CA ILE A 686 27.89 2.49 -2.13
C ILE A 686 27.60 3.84 -1.48
N GLU A 687 27.66 4.93 -2.24
CA GLU A 687 27.38 6.28 -1.71
C GLU A 687 25.93 6.41 -1.21
N MET A 688 24.98 5.83 -1.94
CA MET A 688 23.57 5.84 -1.53
C MET A 688 23.35 5.03 -0.25
N THR A 689 23.99 3.88 -0.11
CA THR A 689 23.90 3.04 1.10
C THR A 689 24.55 3.69 2.33
N LYS A 690 25.62 4.46 2.17
CA LYS A 690 26.24 5.23 3.26
C LYS A 690 25.34 6.39 3.74
N LYS A 691 24.70 7.12 2.82
CA LYS A 691 23.88 8.31 3.12
C LYS A 691 22.51 7.98 3.69
N LYS A 692 21.90 6.90 3.24
CA LYS A 692 20.60 6.42 3.72
C LYS A 692 20.85 5.21 4.61
N ASN A 693 20.88 5.39 5.92
CA ASN A 693 20.71 4.29 6.89
C ASN A 693 19.28 3.71 6.78
N ILE A 694 18.88 3.29 5.58
CA ILE A 694 17.61 2.56 5.31
C ILE A 694 17.59 1.25 6.14
N TRP A 695 18.74 0.84 6.62
CA TRP A 695 18.96 -0.39 7.38
C TRP A 695 18.29 -0.41 8.77
N ASN A 696 18.03 0.74 9.39
CA ASN A 696 17.40 0.83 10.71
C ASN A 696 15.88 0.74 10.66
N TYR A 697 15.27 0.71 9.45
CA TYR A 697 13.82 0.76 9.28
C TYR A 697 13.20 -0.52 8.71
N ILE A 698 14.02 -1.53 8.32
CA ILE A 698 13.55 -2.76 7.67
C ILE A 698 14.08 -4.03 8.39
N SER A 699 14.47 -3.90 9.64
CA SER A 699 14.90 -5.04 10.47
C SER A 699 13.73 -5.60 11.29
#